data_5b115910bc7e69d6d2f9a7f20894ab5d
#
_entry.id   5b115910bc7e69d6d2f9a7f20894ab5d
#
_cell.length_a   1.000
_cell.length_b   1.000
_cell.length_c   1.000
_cell.angle_alpha   90.00
_cell.angle_beta   90.00
_cell.angle_gamma   90.00
#
_symmetry.space_group_name_H-M   'P 1'
#
loop_
_entity.id
_entity.type
_entity.pdbx_description
1 polymer ?
#
loop_
_entity_poly.entity_id
_entity_poly.type
_entity_poly.pdbx_seq_one_letter_code
_entity_poly.pdbx_strand_id
1 'polypeptide(L)'
;MSDSLIRLRPWPDILYVSQGRAVLATDRDGFFDGGSQRGLFVHQTRLVSRWRWLVDGRPWTPVALSNVDQGSWMGYYIVLPPGADPGERDHGSGHMKADSERTLELRLSRRVGDGLREDVDLTNFSQQATRFTLAVEVGSDFADLAETFEGEERQQKGELRRSWREPGELAFDYRAEHGQAQIDRGLVIRIEQAGSPPKWEDGRISFQVELAPGASWHCSLAFLPRISDLVGAGLAPAREGVNPAPTFREEAASFSTPESETLAPVVIGALMRARRDLADLRLPDLDEGERSWTMAAGLPLYIALYGRDVLTASWQAGLLGPEMMDGTLRALARRQGTVVDDWRDEQPGRMLHEAHTGPLAVLGFNPRARYYGSATTSGFYPVVVSELWHWTGDRERVRPLLGPALEALRWLERYAGDNGFFDYRTRSSQGTVHQAWKDSPGAIVDEEGRPVEPPIATCEEQAFVYVARLHLSELLWWMGEKDEAKRLFHQAGELKKRFNDAFWMEDEGFFALGLDAQRRPIRSITSNPGHCLAAGIVDAELVERTAARLFEDDMWSGWGVRTLSSHNPAFNPYSYHRGSVWPVENGSFALGFLRYGLHDRLETAGRAMFEAARLFDHYRLPEVFSGHARDAAHPFPAIYPQANSPQAWSASAVICLVQALLGIYPYAPWKMLLVDPHLPEWLPELTVRGLRV
;
A
#
# COMPACT_ATOMS: atom_id res chain seq x y z
N MET A 1 20.15 -29.38 7.96
CA MET A 1 18.88 -29.40 8.68
C MET A 1 17.79 -29.36 7.64
N SER A 2 16.91 -30.36 7.58
CA SER A 2 15.86 -30.41 6.58
C SER A 2 15.00 -29.15 6.70
N ASP A 3 14.90 -28.40 5.61
CA ASP A 3 14.07 -27.23 5.48
C ASP A 3 12.58 -27.62 5.58
N SER A 4 12.08 -27.81 6.79
CA SER A 4 10.64 -27.80 7.00
C SER A 4 10.18 -26.38 6.76
N LEU A 5 9.59 -26.13 5.59
CA LEU A 5 8.98 -24.87 5.22
C LEU A 5 7.89 -24.51 6.22
N ILE A 6 8.23 -23.73 7.24
CA ILE A 6 7.23 -23.08 8.07
C ILE A 6 6.66 -21.94 7.21
N ARG A 7 5.36 -22.01 6.95
CA ARG A 7 4.62 -20.89 6.40
C ARG A 7 3.82 -20.23 7.50
N LEU A 8 3.86 -18.90 7.55
CA LEU A 8 2.98 -18.15 8.43
C LEU A 8 1.54 -18.40 7.99
N ARG A 9 0.68 -18.70 8.94
CA ARG A 9 -0.76 -18.76 8.67
C ARG A 9 -1.28 -17.33 8.67
N PRO A 10 -2.00 -16.90 7.60
CA PRO A 10 -2.53 -15.56 7.55
C PRO A 10 -3.49 -15.30 8.71
N TRP A 11 -3.30 -14.17 9.32
CA TRP A 11 -4.21 -13.52 10.25
C TRP A 11 -4.20 -12.04 9.84
N PRO A 12 -5.28 -11.41 9.63
CA PRO A 12 -6.62 -11.48 10.19
C PRO A 12 -7.59 -12.36 9.40
N ASP A 13 -8.80 -12.55 9.99
CA ASP A 13 -9.91 -13.31 9.42
C ASP A 13 -10.59 -12.66 8.21
N ILE A 14 -9.98 -11.64 7.63
CA ILE A 14 -10.53 -10.87 6.51
C ILE A 14 -9.76 -11.20 5.24
N LEU A 15 -10.49 -11.58 4.19
CA LEU A 15 -9.95 -11.80 2.86
C LEU A 15 -10.25 -10.58 1.99
N TYR A 16 -9.23 -10.10 1.25
CA TYR A 16 -9.34 -8.94 0.38
C TYR A 16 -9.22 -9.32 -1.09
N VAL A 17 -10.16 -8.82 -1.88
CA VAL A 17 -10.14 -8.84 -3.34
C VAL A 17 -10.28 -7.42 -3.83
N SER A 18 -9.39 -6.94 -4.69
CA SER A 18 -9.37 -5.52 -5.00
C SER A 18 -8.84 -5.21 -6.40
N GLN A 19 -9.33 -4.11 -6.95
CA GLN A 19 -8.77 -3.47 -8.13
C GLN A 19 -9.04 -1.96 -8.07
N GLY A 20 -8.01 -1.15 -8.26
CA GLY A 20 -8.13 0.30 -8.18
C GLY A 20 -8.70 0.77 -6.84
N ARG A 21 -9.82 1.50 -6.88
CA ARG A 21 -10.49 2.00 -5.68
C ARG A 21 -11.60 1.10 -5.13
N ALA A 22 -11.81 -0.05 -5.75
CA ALA A 22 -12.80 -1.02 -5.27
C ALA A 22 -12.12 -2.14 -4.48
N VAL A 23 -12.66 -2.42 -3.30
CA VAL A 23 -12.18 -3.45 -2.37
C VAL A 23 -13.37 -4.24 -1.87
N LEU A 24 -13.33 -5.55 -2.06
CA LEU A 24 -14.22 -6.49 -1.41
C LEU A 24 -13.47 -7.12 -0.23
N ALA A 25 -13.97 -6.89 0.98
CA ALA A 25 -13.46 -7.46 2.22
C ALA A 25 -14.49 -8.43 2.81
N THR A 26 -14.11 -9.69 2.99
CA THR A 26 -15.02 -10.75 3.44
C THR A 26 -14.46 -11.49 4.65
N ASP A 27 -15.33 -12.20 5.36
CA ASP A 27 -14.91 -13.23 6.30
C ASP A 27 -14.23 -14.39 5.58
N ARG A 28 -13.62 -15.30 6.33
CA ARG A 28 -12.95 -16.50 5.79
C ARG A 28 -13.85 -17.40 4.96
N ASP A 29 -15.17 -17.34 5.19
CA ASP A 29 -16.14 -18.09 4.41
C ASP A 29 -16.55 -17.38 3.10
N GLY A 30 -15.95 -16.22 2.80
CA GLY A 30 -16.24 -15.44 1.59
C GLY A 30 -17.50 -14.57 1.69
N PHE A 31 -18.20 -14.55 2.82
CA PHE A 31 -19.39 -13.74 3.07
C PHE A 31 -19.11 -12.60 4.06
N PHE A 32 -20.10 -11.74 4.30
CA PHE A 32 -20.03 -10.69 5.32
C PHE A 32 -21.43 -10.24 5.73
N ASP A 33 -21.58 -9.80 6.99
CA ASP A 33 -22.87 -9.52 7.62
C ASP A 33 -22.95 -8.17 8.38
N GLY A 34 -22.14 -7.20 7.98
CA GLY A 34 -22.11 -5.87 8.57
C GLY A 34 -21.05 -5.67 9.65
N GLY A 35 -20.18 -6.66 9.85
CA GLY A 35 -19.07 -6.59 10.79
C GLY A 35 -18.02 -5.51 10.45
N SER A 36 -17.09 -5.33 11.39
CA SER A 36 -16.01 -4.36 11.27
C SER A 36 -15.15 -4.64 10.02
N GLN A 37 -14.84 -3.60 9.27
CA GLN A 37 -13.95 -3.60 8.08
C GLN A 37 -14.38 -4.53 6.94
N ARG A 38 -15.58 -5.09 6.97
CA ARG A 38 -16.09 -6.01 5.94
C ARG A 38 -17.13 -5.33 5.06
N GLY A 39 -17.15 -5.72 3.79
CA GLY A 39 -18.07 -5.18 2.81
C GLY A 39 -17.49 -4.97 1.44
N LEU A 40 -18.27 -4.45 0.53
CA LEU A 40 -17.80 -3.89 -0.75
C LEU A 40 -17.60 -2.39 -0.57
N PHE A 41 -16.35 -1.97 -0.67
CA PHE A 41 -15.96 -0.56 -0.61
C PHE A 41 -15.59 -0.07 -2.01
N VAL A 42 -16.05 1.14 -2.34
CA VAL A 42 -15.63 1.88 -3.53
C VAL A 42 -15.39 3.34 -3.13
N HIS A 43 -14.25 3.90 -3.49
CA HIS A 43 -13.86 5.24 -3.03
C HIS A 43 -14.03 5.40 -1.51
N GLN A 44 -13.51 4.42 -0.76
CA GLN A 44 -13.55 4.39 0.72
C GLN A 44 -14.96 4.46 1.31
N THR A 45 -15.98 4.13 0.51
CA THR A 45 -17.38 4.07 0.94
C THR A 45 -17.88 2.64 0.92
N ARG A 46 -18.42 2.15 2.01
CA ARG A 46 -19.01 0.82 2.09
C ARG A 46 -20.37 0.79 1.39
N LEU A 47 -20.39 0.37 0.14
CA LEU A 47 -21.62 0.29 -0.66
C LEU A 47 -22.48 -0.92 -0.30
N VAL A 48 -21.83 -2.05 0.07
CA VAL A 48 -22.53 -3.24 0.56
C VAL A 48 -21.96 -3.59 1.92
N SER A 49 -22.80 -3.62 2.95
CA SER A 49 -22.42 -3.96 4.33
C SER A 49 -22.82 -5.39 4.72
N ARG A 50 -23.74 -6.02 3.99
CA ARG A 50 -24.14 -7.42 4.18
C ARG A 50 -24.35 -8.09 2.85
N TRP A 51 -23.76 -9.30 2.71
CA TRP A 51 -23.90 -10.16 1.54
C TRP A 51 -23.63 -11.60 1.92
N ARG A 52 -24.71 -12.42 2.00
CA ARG A 52 -24.62 -13.82 2.42
C ARG A 52 -25.66 -14.67 1.69
N TRP A 53 -25.21 -15.68 0.95
CA TRP A 53 -26.09 -16.64 0.30
C TRP A 53 -26.57 -17.71 1.30
N LEU A 54 -27.85 -18.06 1.21
CA LEU A 54 -28.54 -19.03 2.07
C LEU A 54 -29.40 -19.98 1.21
N VAL A 55 -29.54 -21.21 1.68
CA VAL A 55 -30.49 -22.21 1.14
C VAL A 55 -31.53 -22.53 2.21
N ASP A 56 -32.79 -22.21 1.95
CA ASP A 56 -33.88 -22.27 2.93
C ASP A 56 -33.50 -21.68 4.32
N GLY A 57 -32.80 -20.53 4.27
CA GLY A 57 -32.30 -19.83 5.48
C GLY A 57 -31.09 -20.44 6.16
N ARG A 58 -30.51 -21.54 5.62
CA ARG A 58 -29.30 -22.18 6.16
C ARG A 58 -28.05 -21.70 5.43
N PRO A 59 -26.91 -21.54 6.14
CA PRO A 59 -25.64 -21.17 5.52
C PRO A 59 -25.05 -22.34 4.71
N TRP A 60 -24.20 -22.01 3.76
CA TRP A 60 -23.37 -22.92 3.00
C TRP A 60 -22.09 -23.28 3.75
N THR A 61 -21.61 -24.50 3.60
CA THR A 61 -20.32 -24.94 4.17
C THR A 61 -19.23 -24.74 3.12
N PRO A 62 -18.21 -23.89 3.36
CA PRO A 62 -17.10 -23.73 2.43
C PRO A 62 -16.22 -24.98 2.40
N VAL A 63 -15.83 -25.40 1.18
CA VAL A 63 -14.93 -26.56 0.97
C VAL A 63 -13.63 -26.18 0.27
N ALA A 64 -13.66 -25.13 -0.55
CA ALA A 64 -12.45 -24.55 -1.16
C ALA A 64 -12.69 -23.09 -1.49
N LEU A 65 -11.76 -22.23 -1.08
CA LEU A 65 -11.81 -20.79 -1.31
C LEU A 65 -10.43 -20.30 -1.71
N SER A 66 -10.35 -19.45 -2.73
CA SER A 66 -9.07 -18.88 -3.17
C SER A 66 -9.24 -17.57 -3.91
N ASN A 67 -8.29 -16.65 -3.68
CA ASN A 67 -8.04 -15.59 -4.64
C ASN A 67 -7.39 -16.21 -5.87
N VAL A 68 -8.00 -16.03 -7.03
CA VAL A 68 -7.43 -16.46 -8.31
C VAL A 68 -6.34 -15.47 -8.74
N ASP A 69 -6.61 -14.19 -8.56
CA ASP A 69 -5.65 -13.09 -8.60
C ASP A 69 -6.09 -12.00 -7.61
N GLN A 70 -5.45 -10.83 -7.60
CA GLN A 70 -5.81 -9.76 -6.65
C GLN A 70 -7.23 -9.23 -6.90
N GLY A 71 -7.68 -9.20 -8.15
CA GLY A 71 -9.02 -8.69 -8.55
C GLY A 71 -10.09 -9.77 -8.68
N SER A 72 -9.76 -11.05 -8.48
CA SER A 72 -10.73 -12.15 -8.64
C SER A 72 -10.62 -13.21 -7.56
N TRP A 73 -11.77 -13.78 -7.23
CA TRP A 73 -11.92 -14.78 -6.19
C TRP A 73 -12.92 -15.84 -6.60
N MET A 74 -12.70 -17.08 -6.13
CA MET A 74 -13.59 -18.21 -6.37
C MET A 74 -13.77 -19.05 -5.10
N GLY A 75 -14.99 -19.51 -4.86
CA GLY A 75 -15.32 -20.38 -3.74
C GLY A 75 -16.25 -21.52 -4.14
N TYR A 76 -16.00 -22.69 -3.56
CA TYR A 76 -16.87 -23.87 -3.63
C TYR A 76 -17.48 -24.13 -2.26
N TYR A 77 -18.77 -24.35 -2.24
CA TYR A 77 -19.54 -24.61 -1.04
C TYR A 77 -20.49 -25.79 -1.24
N ILE A 78 -20.79 -26.47 -0.17
CA ILE A 78 -21.75 -27.58 -0.18
C ILE A 78 -22.82 -27.40 0.87
N VAL A 79 -23.98 -28.02 0.63
CA VAL A 79 -25.05 -28.17 1.61
C VAL A 79 -25.87 -29.42 1.30
N LEU A 80 -26.44 -30.06 2.32
CA LEU A 80 -27.44 -31.09 2.10
C LEU A 80 -28.71 -30.49 1.48
N PRO A 81 -29.29 -31.12 0.43
CA PRO A 81 -30.54 -30.67 -0.14
C PRO A 81 -31.64 -30.59 0.95
N PRO A 82 -32.51 -29.58 0.92
CA PRO A 82 -33.64 -29.51 1.80
C PRO A 82 -34.52 -30.75 1.72
N GLY A 83 -34.93 -31.30 2.85
CA GLY A 83 -35.69 -32.55 2.95
C GLY A 83 -34.90 -33.84 2.82
N ALA A 84 -33.60 -33.76 2.56
CA ALA A 84 -32.74 -34.94 2.65
C ALA A 84 -32.60 -35.35 4.11
N ASP A 85 -32.84 -36.65 4.39
CA ASP A 85 -32.58 -37.23 5.69
C ASP A 85 -31.05 -37.18 5.92
N PRO A 86 -30.54 -36.60 7.03
CA PRO A 86 -29.11 -36.61 7.35
C PRO A 86 -28.53 -38.02 7.45
N GLY A 87 -29.35 -39.04 7.21
CA GLY A 87 -28.97 -40.44 7.19
C GLY A 87 -28.66 -40.96 8.60
N GLU A 88 -29.20 -42.10 8.96
CA GLU A 88 -28.79 -42.80 10.19
C GLU A 88 -27.27 -42.88 10.22
N ARG A 89 -26.66 -42.30 11.25
CA ARG A 89 -25.25 -42.50 11.52
C ARG A 89 -25.07 -44.00 11.72
N ASP A 90 -24.48 -44.65 10.75
CA ASP A 90 -24.13 -46.08 10.89
C ASP A 90 -23.05 -46.21 11.98
N HIS A 91 -23.52 -46.39 13.19
CA HIS A 91 -22.68 -46.52 14.38
C HIS A 91 -21.77 -47.74 14.36
N GLY A 92 -21.86 -48.62 13.33
CA GLY A 92 -21.14 -49.89 13.26
C GLY A 92 -19.91 -49.95 12.36
N SER A 93 -19.76 -49.08 11.35
CA SER A 93 -18.73 -49.21 10.33
C SER A 93 -17.50 -48.29 10.52
N GLY A 94 -17.53 -47.35 11.44
CA GLY A 94 -16.44 -46.35 11.62
C GLY A 94 -16.25 -45.40 10.47
N HIS A 95 -17.03 -45.48 9.40
CA HIS A 95 -17.01 -44.55 8.27
C HIS A 95 -18.12 -43.51 8.50
N MET A 96 -17.70 -42.30 8.78
CA MET A 96 -18.63 -41.14 8.69
C MET A 96 -19.03 -41.02 7.20
N LYS A 97 -20.29 -41.30 6.90
CA LYS A 97 -20.87 -40.92 5.61
C LYS A 97 -20.80 -39.38 5.57
N ALA A 98 -19.87 -38.86 4.79
CA ALA A 98 -19.71 -37.44 4.66
C ALA A 98 -20.94 -36.87 3.96
N ASP A 99 -21.48 -35.75 4.48
CA ASP A 99 -22.55 -34.99 3.83
C ASP A 99 -22.26 -34.64 2.36
N SER A 100 -21.01 -34.77 1.95
CA SER A 100 -20.55 -34.60 0.59
C SER A 100 -21.04 -35.63 -0.42
N GLU A 101 -21.52 -36.83 -0.01
CA GLU A 101 -22.03 -37.85 -0.95
C GLU A 101 -23.44 -37.51 -1.52
N ARG A 102 -24.17 -36.57 -0.91
CA ARG A 102 -25.54 -36.17 -1.31
C ARG A 102 -25.65 -34.66 -1.18
N THR A 103 -25.11 -33.91 -2.13
CA THR A 103 -24.94 -32.49 -1.91
C THR A 103 -25.47 -31.63 -3.05
N LEU A 104 -25.86 -30.42 -2.69
CA LEU A 104 -25.87 -29.27 -3.60
C LEU A 104 -24.51 -28.60 -3.50
N GLU A 105 -23.91 -28.29 -4.64
CA GLU A 105 -22.72 -27.45 -4.73
C GLU A 105 -23.11 -26.03 -5.17
N LEU A 106 -22.58 -25.05 -4.48
CA LEU A 106 -22.60 -23.65 -4.88
C LEU A 106 -21.17 -23.25 -5.25
N ARG A 107 -20.97 -22.80 -6.49
CA ARG A 107 -19.75 -22.18 -6.95
C ARG A 107 -20.00 -20.68 -7.11
N LEU A 108 -19.21 -19.87 -6.39
CA LEU A 108 -19.21 -18.42 -6.52
C LEU A 108 -17.93 -17.96 -7.22
N SER A 109 -18.09 -17.14 -8.25
CA SER A 109 -17.00 -16.45 -8.92
C SER A 109 -17.18 -14.96 -8.78
N ARG A 110 -16.15 -14.25 -8.30
CA ARG A 110 -16.19 -12.80 -8.08
C ARG A 110 -15.07 -12.12 -8.84
N ARG A 111 -15.39 -10.99 -9.45
CA ARG A 111 -14.42 -10.09 -10.07
C ARG A 111 -14.68 -8.67 -9.65
N VAL A 112 -13.68 -8.06 -9.02
CA VAL A 112 -13.66 -6.65 -8.64
C VAL A 112 -13.06 -5.84 -9.79
N GLY A 113 -13.67 -4.70 -10.12
CA GLY A 113 -13.26 -3.73 -11.11
C GLY A 113 -13.73 -2.35 -10.67
N ASP A 114 -14.45 -1.62 -11.51
CA ASP A 114 -15.11 -0.36 -11.09
C ASP A 114 -16.25 -0.60 -10.08
N GLY A 115 -16.65 -1.84 -9.89
CA GLY A 115 -17.60 -2.37 -8.92
C GLY A 115 -17.30 -3.85 -8.68
N LEU A 116 -18.35 -4.69 -8.62
CA LEU A 116 -18.24 -6.13 -8.43
C LEU A 116 -19.11 -6.86 -9.46
N ARG A 117 -18.61 -7.93 -10.03
CA ARG A 117 -19.42 -8.97 -10.70
C ARG A 117 -19.36 -10.25 -9.90
N GLU A 118 -20.51 -10.89 -9.72
CA GLU A 118 -20.62 -12.18 -9.06
C GLU A 118 -21.44 -13.14 -9.92
N ASP A 119 -20.83 -14.29 -10.26
CA ASP A 119 -21.48 -15.41 -10.91
C ASP A 119 -21.73 -16.51 -9.88
N VAL A 120 -22.96 -17.03 -9.89
CA VAL A 120 -23.49 -18.00 -8.94
C VAL A 120 -23.93 -19.22 -9.74
N ASP A 121 -23.18 -20.30 -9.65
CA ASP A 121 -23.52 -21.59 -10.23
C ASP A 121 -23.89 -22.57 -9.15
N LEU A 122 -25.04 -23.21 -9.30
CA LEU A 122 -25.56 -24.18 -8.34
C LEU A 122 -25.82 -25.51 -9.07
N THR A 123 -25.28 -26.60 -8.54
CA THR A 123 -25.42 -27.93 -9.15
C THR A 123 -25.94 -28.93 -8.13
N ASN A 124 -26.90 -29.74 -8.54
CA ASN A 124 -27.42 -30.83 -7.71
C ASN A 124 -26.66 -32.14 -7.99
N PHE A 125 -25.74 -32.48 -7.10
CA PHE A 125 -25.01 -33.76 -7.10
C PHE A 125 -25.71 -34.87 -6.32
N SER A 126 -26.90 -34.60 -5.73
CA SER A 126 -27.71 -35.64 -5.13
C SER A 126 -28.43 -36.49 -6.20
N GLN A 127 -28.90 -37.68 -5.81
CA GLN A 127 -29.64 -38.59 -6.71
C GLN A 127 -31.14 -38.28 -6.76
N GLN A 128 -31.60 -37.20 -6.13
CA GLN A 128 -33.01 -36.84 -6.04
C GLN A 128 -33.24 -35.41 -6.56
N ALA A 129 -34.38 -35.19 -7.20
CA ALA A 129 -34.80 -33.84 -7.52
C ALA A 129 -35.07 -33.07 -6.22
N THR A 130 -34.63 -31.82 -6.18
CA THR A 130 -34.79 -30.96 -5.00
C THR A 130 -35.40 -29.63 -5.38
N ARG A 131 -36.20 -29.07 -4.48
CA ARG A 131 -36.80 -27.75 -4.61
C ARG A 131 -36.58 -26.96 -3.32
N PHE A 132 -36.10 -25.72 -3.43
CA PHE A 132 -35.73 -24.86 -2.31
C PHE A 132 -35.75 -23.39 -2.68
N THR A 133 -35.65 -22.55 -1.67
CA THR A 133 -35.43 -21.11 -1.83
C THR A 133 -33.95 -20.81 -1.69
N LEU A 134 -33.31 -20.35 -2.78
CA LEU A 134 -31.98 -19.73 -2.73
C LEU A 134 -32.18 -18.24 -2.44
N ALA A 135 -31.53 -17.72 -1.42
CA ALA A 135 -31.65 -16.30 -1.04
C ALA A 135 -30.31 -15.68 -0.73
N VAL A 136 -30.16 -14.38 -1.02
CA VAL A 136 -29.01 -13.59 -0.57
C VAL A 136 -29.50 -12.45 0.32
N GLU A 137 -28.92 -12.35 1.52
CA GLU A 137 -29.12 -11.20 2.41
C GLU A 137 -28.33 -10.00 1.91
N VAL A 138 -28.99 -8.84 1.86
CA VAL A 138 -28.40 -7.62 1.30
C VAL A 138 -28.51 -6.47 2.30
N GLY A 139 -27.40 -5.84 2.59
CA GLY A 139 -27.33 -4.61 3.37
C GLY A 139 -26.45 -3.56 2.71
N SER A 140 -26.80 -2.30 2.92
CA SER A 140 -26.01 -1.15 2.46
C SER A 140 -26.12 -0.05 3.50
N ASP A 141 -25.04 0.68 3.73
CA ASP A 141 -25.01 1.71 4.78
C ASP A 141 -24.20 2.97 4.42
N PHE A 142 -23.44 2.94 3.35
CA PHE A 142 -22.59 4.04 2.89
C PHE A 142 -21.64 4.60 3.95
N ALA A 143 -21.20 3.76 4.91
CA ALA A 143 -20.21 4.15 5.91
C ALA A 143 -18.87 4.49 5.24
N ASP A 144 -18.14 5.45 5.80
CA ASP A 144 -16.73 5.66 5.48
C ASP A 144 -15.91 4.44 5.94
N LEU A 145 -14.84 4.12 5.24
CA LEU A 145 -13.94 3.04 5.62
C LEU A 145 -13.46 3.19 7.08
N ALA A 146 -13.11 4.42 7.49
CA ALA A 146 -12.67 4.70 8.85
C ALA A 146 -13.76 4.43 9.90
N GLU A 147 -15.04 4.67 9.56
CA GLU A 147 -16.19 4.40 10.46
C GLU A 147 -16.50 2.90 10.62
N THR A 148 -15.83 2.03 9.87
CA THR A 148 -16.03 0.58 9.96
C THR A 148 -15.05 -0.11 10.90
N PHE A 149 -14.11 0.62 11.51
CA PHE A 149 -13.20 0.08 12.51
C PHE A 149 -13.91 -0.15 13.84
N GLU A 150 -13.43 -1.14 14.59
CA GLU A 150 -13.99 -1.45 15.90
C GLU A 150 -13.79 -0.28 16.87
N GLY A 151 -14.86 0.13 17.55
CA GLY A 151 -14.86 1.25 18.50
C GLY A 151 -15.07 2.63 17.89
N GLU A 152 -15.11 2.75 16.56
CA GLU A 152 -15.39 4.04 15.91
C GLU A 152 -16.90 4.36 15.85
N GLU A 153 -17.23 5.60 16.15
CA GLU A 153 -18.61 6.08 16.07
C GLU A 153 -18.99 6.42 14.63
N ARG A 154 -20.15 5.96 14.23
CA ARG A 154 -20.68 6.22 12.91
C ARG A 154 -21.32 7.59 12.80
N GLN A 155 -20.89 8.37 11.83
CA GLN A 155 -21.48 9.66 11.49
C GLN A 155 -22.65 9.49 10.50
N GLN A 156 -23.82 9.07 10.99
CA GLN A 156 -25.02 8.97 10.14
C GLN A 156 -25.61 10.37 9.88
N LYS A 157 -25.19 11.01 8.79
CA LYS A 157 -25.67 12.35 8.42
C LYS A 157 -26.39 12.37 7.07
N GLY A 158 -26.67 11.19 6.48
CA GLY A 158 -27.32 11.08 5.19
C GLY A 158 -28.63 10.34 5.22
N GLU A 159 -29.44 10.56 4.18
CA GLU A 159 -30.62 9.80 3.88
C GLU A 159 -30.33 8.66 2.94
N LEU A 160 -30.62 7.44 3.35
CA LEU A 160 -30.47 6.23 2.54
C LEU A 160 -31.85 5.83 2.00
N ARG A 161 -32.02 5.84 0.69
CA ARG A 161 -33.24 5.37 0.00
C ARG A 161 -32.95 4.05 -0.69
N ARG A 162 -33.95 3.16 -0.70
CA ARG A 162 -33.90 1.85 -1.31
C ARG A 162 -35.07 1.68 -2.25
N SER A 163 -34.85 1.14 -3.43
CA SER A 163 -35.92 0.86 -4.39
C SER A 163 -35.64 -0.44 -5.14
N TRP A 164 -36.69 -1.19 -5.39
CA TRP A 164 -36.66 -2.38 -6.26
C TRP A 164 -37.38 -2.07 -7.57
N ARG A 165 -36.75 -2.45 -8.69
CA ARG A 165 -37.33 -2.33 -10.04
C ARG A 165 -37.33 -3.69 -10.71
N GLU A 166 -38.45 -4.10 -11.21
CA GLU A 166 -38.56 -5.31 -12.03
C GLU A 166 -37.82 -5.11 -13.38
N PRO A 167 -37.18 -6.14 -13.94
CA PRO A 167 -37.23 -7.54 -13.51
C PRO A 167 -36.13 -7.96 -12.51
N GLY A 168 -35.25 -7.10 -12.01
CA GLY A 168 -34.20 -7.53 -11.10
C GLY A 168 -33.14 -6.44 -10.83
N GLU A 169 -33.56 -5.22 -10.51
CA GLU A 169 -32.65 -4.16 -10.06
C GLU A 169 -32.99 -3.70 -8.64
N LEU A 170 -32.02 -3.84 -7.73
CA LEU A 170 -32.05 -3.26 -6.40
C LEU A 170 -31.15 -2.03 -6.36
N ALA A 171 -31.74 -0.86 -6.15
CA ALA A 171 -31.00 0.39 -6.08
C ALA A 171 -30.96 0.94 -4.65
N PHE A 172 -29.82 1.48 -4.28
CA PHE A 172 -29.57 2.25 -3.07
C PHE A 172 -29.06 3.63 -3.46
N ASP A 173 -29.67 4.69 -2.92
CA ASP A 173 -29.27 6.07 -3.11
C ASP A 173 -29.01 6.70 -1.74
N TYR A 174 -27.86 7.32 -1.59
CA TYR A 174 -27.42 7.96 -0.34
C TYR A 174 -27.03 9.42 -0.61
N ARG A 175 -27.64 10.32 0.17
CA ARG A 175 -27.30 11.74 0.15
C ARG A 175 -26.99 12.22 1.54
N ALA A 176 -25.89 12.96 1.69
CA ALA A 176 -25.53 13.59 2.93
C ALA A 176 -24.97 14.99 2.67
N GLU A 177 -25.15 15.89 3.64
CA GLU A 177 -24.69 17.27 3.57
C GLU A 177 -24.03 17.66 4.90
N HIS A 178 -22.95 18.42 4.81
CA HIS A 178 -22.30 19.02 5.97
C HIS A 178 -21.67 20.35 5.57
N GLY A 179 -22.13 21.45 6.20
CA GLY A 179 -21.71 22.80 5.82
C GLY A 179 -22.10 23.11 4.37
N GLN A 180 -21.11 23.33 3.52
CA GLN A 180 -21.32 23.53 2.06
C GLN A 180 -21.00 22.27 1.24
N ALA A 181 -20.53 21.21 1.89
CA ALA A 181 -20.19 19.97 1.24
C ALA A 181 -21.41 19.04 1.14
N GLN A 182 -21.52 18.37 0.02
CA GLN A 182 -22.59 17.42 -0.26
C GLN A 182 -22.00 16.18 -0.95
N ILE A 183 -22.53 15.01 -0.61
CA ILE A 183 -22.28 13.77 -1.33
C ILE A 183 -23.59 13.19 -1.87
N ASP A 184 -23.51 12.62 -3.08
CA ASP A 184 -24.58 11.86 -3.72
C ASP A 184 -23.98 10.59 -4.29
N ARG A 185 -24.17 9.47 -3.60
CA ARG A 185 -23.60 8.16 -3.92
C ARG A 185 -24.70 7.13 -4.04
N GLY A 186 -24.48 6.13 -4.87
CA GLY A 186 -25.45 5.08 -5.08
C GLY A 186 -24.81 3.76 -5.44
N LEU A 187 -25.64 2.73 -5.39
CA LEU A 187 -25.32 1.39 -5.84
C LEU A 187 -26.55 0.81 -6.54
N VAL A 188 -26.35 0.24 -7.72
CA VAL A 188 -27.35 -0.61 -8.36
C VAL A 188 -26.82 -2.05 -8.38
N ILE A 189 -27.54 -2.97 -7.76
CA ILE A 189 -27.30 -4.40 -7.89
C ILE A 189 -28.26 -4.89 -8.96
N ARG A 190 -27.73 -5.26 -10.13
CA ARG A 190 -28.51 -5.72 -11.28
C ARG A 190 -28.33 -7.22 -11.46
N ILE A 191 -29.42 -7.94 -11.56
CA ILE A 191 -29.44 -9.35 -11.95
C ILE A 191 -29.47 -9.38 -13.46
N GLU A 192 -28.32 -9.72 -14.08
CA GLU A 192 -28.19 -9.72 -15.53
C GLU A 192 -28.76 -11.00 -16.16
N GLN A 193 -28.65 -12.11 -15.41
CA GLN A 193 -29.17 -13.41 -15.80
C GLN A 193 -29.59 -14.20 -14.57
N ALA A 194 -30.68 -14.94 -14.62
CA ALA A 194 -31.04 -15.89 -13.57
C ALA A 194 -31.89 -17.04 -14.13
N GLY A 195 -31.68 -18.23 -13.60
CA GLY A 195 -32.42 -19.44 -13.96
C GLY A 195 -33.87 -19.46 -13.45
N SER A 196 -34.24 -18.52 -12.57
CA SER A 196 -35.59 -18.31 -12.09
C SER A 196 -35.82 -16.83 -11.70
N PRO A 197 -37.08 -16.32 -11.72
CA PRO A 197 -37.36 -14.91 -11.42
C PRO A 197 -36.98 -14.52 -9.99
N PRO A 198 -36.25 -13.40 -9.81
CA PRO A 198 -35.92 -12.88 -8.50
C PRO A 198 -37.12 -12.22 -7.83
N LYS A 199 -37.11 -12.22 -6.49
CA LYS A 199 -38.05 -11.45 -5.64
C LYS A 199 -37.26 -10.71 -4.58
N TRP A 200 -37.68 -9.48 -4.30
CA TRP A 200 -37.10 -8.69 -3.23
C TRP A 200 -38.09 -8.55 -2.09
N GLU A 201 -37.76 -9.01 -0.90
CA GLU A 201 -38.59 -8.90 0.31
C GLU A 201 -37.67 -8.97 1.56
N ASP A 202 -37.96 -8.19 2.57
CA ASP A 202 -37.31 -8.22 3.90
C ASP A 202 -35.76 -8.20 3.88
N GLY A 203 -35.19 -7.40 2.99
CA GLY A 203 -33.74 -7.30 2.91
C GLY A 203 -33.03 -8.49 2.20
N ARG A 204 -33.82 -9.28 1.45
CA ARG A 204 -33.33 -10.46 0.71
C ARG A 204 -33.77 -10.42 -0.75
N ILE A 205 -32.86 -10.85 -1.62
CA ILE A 205 -33.20 -11.26 -2.99
C ILE A 205 -33.33 -12.79 -2.95
N SER A 206 -34.45 -13.32 -3.38
CA SER A 206 -34.75 -14.76 -3.34
C SER A 206 -35.17 -15.32 -4.69
N PHE A 207 -34.83 -16.59 -4.90
CA PHE A 207 -35.11 -17.36 -6.11
C PHE A 207 -35.72 -18.70 -5.72
N GLN A 208 -36.80 -19.10 -6.41
CA GLN A 208 -37.32 -20.46 -6.31
C GLN A 208 -36.53 -21.35 -7.27
N VAL A 209 -35.80 -22.31 -6.74
CA VAL A 209 -34.95 -23.21 -7.50
C VAL A 209 -35.51 -24.64 -7.44
N GLU A 210 -35.58 -25.29 -8.60
CA GLU A 210 -35.91 -26.70 -8.73
C GLU A 210 -34.90 -27.38 -9.63
N LEU A 211 -34.21 -28.40 -9.13
CA LEU A 211 -33.12 -29.07 -9.82
C LEU A 211 -33.31 -30.59 -9.81
N ALA A 212 -33.35 -31.18 -10.99
CA ALA A 212 -33.19 -32.62 -11.16
C ALA A 212 -31.74 -33.06 -10.77
N PRO A 213 -31.50 -34.36 -10.55
CA PRO A 213 -30.14 -34.87 -10.37
C PRO A 213 -29.23 -34.46 -11.55
N GLY A 214 -28.06 -33.92 -11.23
CA GLY A 214 -27.08 -33.46 -12.23
C GLY A 214 -27.43 -32.13 -12.93
N ALA A 215 -28.59 -31.56 -12.66
CA ALA A 215 -29.00 -30.27 -13.22
C ALA A 215 -28.33 -29.10 -12.51
N SER A 216 -28.14 -28.00 -13.25
CA SER A 216 -27.54 -26.76 -12.74
C SER A 216 -28.48 -25.57 -12.90
N TRP A 217 -28.31 -24.57 -12.02
CA TRP A 217 -28.95 -23.27 -12.05
C TRP A 217 -27.87 -22.20 -12.02
N HIS A 218 -28.06 -21.09 -12.72
CA HIS A 218 -27.10 -20.02 -12.82
C HIS A 218 -27.75 -18.65 -12.55
N CYS A 219 -26.96 -17.75 -11.95
CA CYS A 219 -27.30 -16.34 -11.79
C CYS A 219 -26.03 -15.48 -11.92
N SER A 220 -26.14 -14.36 -12.63
CA SER A 220 -25.09 -13.37 -12.77
C SER A 220 -25.57 -12.02 -12.23
N LEU A 221 -24.76 -11.40 -11.38
CA LEU A 221 -25.05 -10.11 -10.72
C LEU A 221 -23.95 -9.10 -11.03
N ALA A 222 -24.36 -7.86 -11.34
CA ALA A 222 -23.47 -6.72 -11.46
C ALA A 222 -23.78 -5.70 -10.36
N PHE A 223 -22.76 -5.28 -9.64
CA PHE A 223 -22.82 -4.20 -8.65
C PHE A 223 -22.22 -2.96 -9.29
N LEU A 224 -23.07 -1.97 -9.55
CA LEU A 224 -22.75 -0.78 -10.32
C LEU A 224 -22.73 0.44 -9.39
N PRO A 225 -21.55 0.88 -8.92
CA PRO A 225 -21.41 2.08 -8.10
C PRO A 225 -21.77 3.35 -8.88
N ARG A 226 -22.34 4.33 -8.18
CA ARG A 226 -22.53 5.69 -8.67
C ARG A 226 -21.93 6.66 -7.66
N ILE A 227 -20.86 7.33 -8.05
CA ILE A 227 -20.09 8.28 -7.22
C ILE A 227 -20.03 9.60 -8.00
N SER A 228 -21.04 10.46 -7.81
CA SER A 228 -21.19 11.69 -8.60
C SER A 228 -20.53 12.93 -7.99
N ASP A 229 -20.23 12.90 -6.71
CA ASP A 229 -19.65 14.02 -5.96
C ASP A 229 -18.16 14.27 -6.24
N LEU A 230 -17.45 13.32 -6.88
CA LEU A 230 -16.00 13.44 -7.16
C LEU A 230 -15.69 14.25 -8.41
N VAL A 231 -16.66 14.54 -9.26
CA VAL A 231 -16.48 15.32 -10.50
C VAL A 231 -15.99 16.75 -10.19
N GLY A 232 -16.39 17.33 -9.05
CA GLY A 232 -15.93 18.67 -8.61
C GLY A 232 -14.56 18.69 -7.93
N ALA A 233 -14.00 17.53 -7.53
CA ALA A 233 -12.72 17.41 -6.84
C ALA A 233 -11.50 17.27 -7.78
N GLY A 234 -11.71 17.44 -9.09
CA GLY A 234 -10.67 17.25 -10.13
C GLY A 234 -10.29 15.79 -10.35
N LEU A 235 -11.14 14.89 -9.87
CA LEU A 235 -11.08 13.45 -10.13
C LEU A 235 -12.10 13.19 -11.25
N ALA A 236 -11.63 12.80 -12.44
CA ALA A 236 -12.53 12.37 -13.51
C ALA A 236 -13.29 11.12 -13.08
N PRO A 237 -14.59 10.96 -13.43
CA PRO A 237 -15.26 9.69 -13.25
C PRO A 237 -14.48 8.61 -14.01
N ALA A 238 -14.40 7.41 -13.43
CA ALA A 238 -13.75 6.28 -14.09
C ALA A 238 -14.33 6.12 -15.50
N ARG A 239 -13.46 6.06 -16.51
CA ARG A 239 -13.90 5.83 -17.88
C ARG A 239 -14.40 4.40 -17.95
N GLU A 240 -15.66 4.21 -18.32
CA GLU A 240 -16.21 2.88 -18.58
C GLU A 240 -15.28 2.12 -19.53
N GLY A 241 -14.80 0.96 -19.11
CA GLY A 241 -14.13 -0.01 -19.97
C GLY A 241 -12.61 0.06 -20.06
N VAL A 242 -11.90 0.83 -19.24
CA VAL A 242 -10.43 0.76 -19.21
C VAL A 242 -10.00 -0.37 -18.28
N ASN A 243 -9.81 -1.57 -18.84
CA ASN A 243 -8.94 -2.56 -18.21
C ASN A 243 -7.56 -1.90 -17.95
N PRO A 244 -6.93 -2.07 -16.80
CA PRO A 244 -5.56 -1.60 -16.60
C PRO A 244 -4.72 -2.10 -17.77
N ALA A 245 -4.07 -1.15 -18.45
CA ALA A 245 -3.45 -1.41 -19.73
C ALA A 245 -2.60 -2.70 -19.67
N PRO A 246 -2.84 -3.66 -20.55
CA PRO A 246 -2.04 -4.89 -20.63
C PRO A 246 -0.53 -4.60 -20.74
N THR A 247 -0.22 -3.45 -21.32
CA THR A 247 1.11 -2.93 -21.61
C THR A 247 2.08 -2.91 -20.43
N PHE A 248 1.65 -2.53 -19.20
CA PHE A 248 2.61 -2.52 -18.08
C PHE A 248 3.07 -3.93 -17.69
N ARG A 249 2.16 -4.91 -17.69
CA ARG A 249 2.52 -6.31 -17.37
C ARG A 249 3.41 -6.95 -18.43
N GLU A 250 3.29 -6.51 -19.69
CA GLU A 250 4.02 -7.05 -20.83
C GLU A 250 5.34 -6.30 -21.08
N GLU A 251 5.35 -4.98 -20.93
CA GLU A 251 6.51 -4.12 -21.22
C GLU A 251 7.46 -3.92 -20.03
N ALA A 252 7.02 -4.18 -18.79
CA ALA A 252 7.88 -4.04 -17.62
C ALA A 252 8.99 -5.10 -17.62
N ALA A 253 10.15 -4.76 -17.05
CA ALA A 253 11.29 -5.68 -16.94
C ALA A 253 10.89 -7.02 -16.34
N SER A 254 11.38 -8.10 -16.91
CA SER A 254 11.16 -9.47 -16.44
C SER A 254 12.44 -10.05 -15.86
N PHE A 255 12.28 -10.96 -14.90
CA PHE A 255 13.37 -11.54 -14.14
C PHE A 255 13.30 -13.06 -14.19
N SER A 256 14.44 -13.71 -14.30
CA SER A 256 14.55 -15.16 -14.25
C SER A 256 15.89 -15.60 -13.64
N THR A 257 15.91 -16.79 -13.05
CA THR A 257 17.08 -17.47 -12.54
C THR A 257 17.01 -18.95 -12.91
N PRO A 258 18.13 -19.67 -13.02
CA PRO A 258 18.12 -21.12 -13.12
C PRO A 258 17.47 -21.76 -11.88
N GLU A 259 16.94 -22.98 -12.04
CA GLU A 259 16.46 -23.77 -10.89
C GLU A 259 17.62 -24.03 -9.92
N SER A 260 17.42 -23.73 -8.65
CA SER A 260 18.41 -23.90 -7.59
C SER A 260 17.78 -24.15 -6.23
N GLU A 261 18.53 -24.77 -5.30
CA GLU A 261 18.14 -24.94 -3.90
C GLU A 261 18.39 -23.68 -3.04
N THR A 262 18.81 -22.58 -3.65
CA THR A 262 19.11 -21.29 -3.00
C THR A 262 17.86 -20.45 -2.76
N LEU A 263 18.03 -19.17 -2.36
CA LEU A 263 16.92 -18.22 -2.26
C LEU A 263 16.46 -17.67 -3.63
N ALA A 264 17.16 -17.98 -4.72
CA ALA A 264 16.83 -17.46 -6.04
C ALA A 264 15.35 -17.64 -6.46
N PRO A 265 14.70 -18.79 -6.25
CA PRO A 265 13.27 -18.94 -6.54
C PRO A 265 12.38 -18.01 -5.71
N VAL A 266 12.77 -17.73 -4.46
CA VAL A 266 12.05 -16.79 -3.58
C VAL A 266 12.19 -15.36 -4.11
N VAL A 267 13.39 -14.96 -4.53
CA VAL A 267 13.64 -13.64 -5.15
C VAL A 267 12.76 -13.44 -6.37
N ILE A 268 12.72 -14.43 -7.28
CA ILE A 268 11.87 -14.36 -8.47
C ILE A 268 10.39 -14.31 -8.10
N GLY A 269 9.95 -15.15 -7.16
CA GLY A 269 8.57 -15.15 -6.68
C GLY A 269 8.16 -13.79 -6.08
N ALA A 270 9.03 -13.20 -5.25
CA ALA A 270 8.80 -11.90 -4.65
C ALA A 270 8.79 -10.76 -5.68
N LEU A 271 9.70 -10.78 -6.68
CA LEU A 271 9.72 -9.81 -7.78
C LEU A 271 8.45 -9.88 -8.65
N MET A 272 8.03 -11.11 -9.00
CA MET A 272 6.79 -11.31 -9.76
C MET A 272 5.57 -10.84 -8.98
N ARG A 273 5.55 -11.10 -7.67
CA ARG A 273 4.49 -10.64 -6.78
C ARG A 273 4.47 -9.12 -6.67
N ALA A 274 5.61 -8.51 -6.38
CA ALA A 274 5.77 -7.05 -6.27
C ALA A 274 5.29 -6.31 -7.52
N ARG A 275 5.67 -6.80 -8.70
CA ARG A 275 5.21 -6.25 -9.99
C ARG A 275 3.69 -6.33 -10.15
N ARG A 276 3.06 -7.44 -9.74
CA ARG A 276 1.60 -7.58 -9.77
C ARG A 276 0.93 -6.64 -8.78
N ASP A 277 1.43 -6.58 -7.55
CA ASP A 277 0.88 -5.74 -6.49
C ASP A 277 0.87 -4.26 -6.88
N LEU A 278 1.96 -3.75 -7.47
CA LEU A 278 2.03 -2.38 -7.98
C LEU A 278 1.00 -2.12 -9.09
N ALA A 279 0.80 -3.08 -10.00
CA ALA A 279 -0.22 -2.97 -11.05
C ALA A 279 -1.65 -3.01 -10.49
N ASP A 280 -1.90 -3.85 -9.49
CA ASP A 280 -3.22 -4.03 -8.87
C ASP A 280 -3.62 -2.83 -7.97
N LEU A 281 -2.61 -2.08 -7.46
CA LEU A 281 -2.80 -0.84 -6.70
C LEU A 281 -3.01 0.40 -7.57
N ARG A 282 -2.87 0.32 -8.90
CA ARG A 282 -3.04 1.45 -9.81
C ARG A 282 -4.36 2.19 -9.58
N LEU A 283 -4.32 3.52 -9.67
CA LEU A 283 -5.47 4.42 -9.57
C LEU A 283 -5.84 4.96 -10.95
N PRO A 284 -6.68 4.26 -11.74
CA PRO A 284 -6.98 4.64 -13.13
C PRO A 284 -7.60 6.03 -13.29
N ASP A 285 -8.31 6.51 -12.26
CA ASP A 285 -8.90 7.85 -12.21
C ASP A 285 -7.86 8.98 -12.16
N LEU A 286 -6.59 8.65 -11.88
CA LEU A 286 -5.48 9.60 -11.83
C LEU A 286 -4.52 9.50 -13.02
N ASP A 287 -4.74 8.56 -13.93
CA ASP A 287 -3.87 8.33 -15.08
C ASP A 287 -3.83 9.52 -16.06
N GLU A 288 -2.65 9.82 -16.59
CA GLU A 288 -2.44 10.70 -17.72
C GLU A 288 -1.99 9.93 -18.97
N GLY A 289 -2.93 9.20 -19.57
CA GLY A 289 -2.65 8.30 -20.68
C GLY A 289 -2.10 6.94 -20.24
N GLU A 290 -1.79 6.07 -21.19
CA GLU A 290 -1.42 4.69 -20.94
C GLU A 290 -0.05 4.53 -20.25
N ARG A 291 0.85 5.48 -20.47
CA ARG A 291 2.26 5.46 -20.02
C ARG A 291 2.57 6.42 -18.87
N SER A 292 1.56 6.90 -18.17
CA SER A 292 1.72 7.83 -17.05
C SER A 292 0.64 7.54 -16.02
N TRP A 293 0.98 6.81 -14.96
CA TRP A 293 0.03 6.32 -13.97
C TRP A 293 0.61 6.31 -12.55
N THR A 294 -0.28 6.34 -11.57
CA THR A 294 0.06 6.26 -10.14
C THR A 294 -0.79 5.21 -9.43
N MET A 295 -0.52 5.00 -8.15
CA MET A 295 -1.12 3.92 -7.37
C MET A 295 -1.63 4.39 -6.01
N ALA A 296 -2.46 3.58 -5.37
CA ALA A 296 -2.77 3.69 -3.94
C ALA A 296 -1.55 3.24 -3.11
N ALA A 297 -1.44 3.75 -1.89
CA ALA A 297 -0.36 3.35 -1.01
C ALA A 297 -0.49 1.89 -0.56
N GLY A 298 -1.69 1.43 -0.19
CA GLY A 298 -1.86 0.03 0.24
C GLY A 298 -3.29 -0.34 0.63
N LEU A 299 -3.49 -1.64 0.84
CA LEU A 299 -4.75 -2.24 1.22
C LEU A 299 -4.68 -2.83 2.63
N PRO A 300 -5.73 -2.69 3.43
CA PRO A 300 -7.03 -2.05 3.14
C PRO A 300 -7.08 -0.56 3.50
N LEU A 301 -6.16 -0.07 4.35
CA LEU A 301 -6.29 1.23 5.03
C LEU A 301 -5.93 2.41 4.13
N TYR A 302 -4.93 2.23 3.27
CA TYR A 302 -4.32 3.31 2.48
C TYR A 302 -4.68 3.21 1.00
N ILE A 303 -5.97 2.87 0.71
CA ILE A 303 -6.51 2.81 -0.67
C ILE A 303 -6.77 4.22 -1.24
N ALA A 304 -5.77 5.10 -1.13
CA ALA A 304 -5.82 6.48 -1.55
C ALA A 304 -4.45 6.92 -2.10
N LEU A 305 -4.38 8.12 -2.65
CA LEU A 305 -3.12 8.74 -3.04
C LEU A 305 -2.42 9.29 -1.80
N TYR A 306 -1.26 8.73 -1.45
CA TYR A 306 -0.37 9.20 -0.40
C TYR A 306 0.94 9.66 -1.02
N GLY A 307 1.25 10.96 -0.92
CA GLY A 307 2.35 11.59 -1.65
C GLY A 307 3.71 10.95 -1.40
N ARG A 308 4.09 10.77 -0.14
CA ARG A 308 5.36 10.16 0.27
C ARG A 308 5.48 8.71 -0.19
N ASP A 309 4.42 7.94 0.00
CA ASP A 309 4.37 6.49 -0.31
C ASP A 309 4.54 6.24 -1.81
N VAL A 310 3.76 6.95 -2.65
CA VAL A 310 3.82 6.74 -4.09
C VAL A 310 5.09 7.29 -4.72
N LEU A 311 5.69 8.36 -4.15
CA LEU A 311 7.00 8.84 -4.57
C LEU A 311 8.07 7.79 -4.30
N THR A 312 8.11 7.25 -3.06
CA THR A 312 9.07 6.22 -2.68
C THR A 312 8.87 4.95 -3.50
N ALA A 313 7.61 4.49 -3.65
CA ALA A 313 7.30 3.29 -4.42
C ALA A 313 7.71 3.43 -5.89
N SER A 314 7.41 4.56 -6.52
CA SER A 314 7.77 4.79 -7.93
C SER A 314 9.28 4.91 -8.14
N TRP A 315 9.99 5.54 -7.22
CA TRP A 315 11.45 5.65 -7.23
C TRP A 315 12.13 4.28 -7.05
N GLN A 316 11.77 3.52 -6.02
CA GLN A 316 12.32 2.21 -5.74
C GLN A 316 12.02 1.16 -6.84
N ALA A 317 10.92 1.36 -7.59
CA ALA A 317 10.52 0.46 -8.67
C ALA A 317 11.04 0.90 -10.06
N GLY A 318 12.02 1.79 -10.14
CA GLY A 318 12.55 2.32 -11.39
C GLY A 318 12.99 1.26 -12.41
N LEU A 319 13.48 0.10 -11.97
CA LEU A 319 13.79 -1.03 -12.85
C LEU A 319 12.60 -1.51 -13.71
N LEU A 320 11.37 -1.28 -13.28
CA LEU A 320 10.17 -1.69 -14.04
C LEU A 320 9.83 -0.71 -15.17
N GLY A 321 10.40 0.49 -15.14
CA GLY A 321 10.18 1.55 -16.13
C GLY A 321 9.70 2.87 -15.50
N PRO A 322 9.71 3.97 -16.27
CA PRO A 322 9.50 5.32 -15.77
C PRO A 322 8.02 5.72 -15.59
N GLU A 323 7.07 4.88 -16.02
CA GLU A 323 5.65 5.23 -16.10
C GLU A 323 5.03 5.59 -14.73
N MET A 324 5.43 4.86 -13.68
CA MET A 324 4.97 5.11 -12.31
C MET A 324 5.53 6.44 -11.78
N MET A 325 6.82 6.72 -12.02
CA MET A 325 7.42 8.01 -11.63
C MET A 325 6.73 9.17 -12.32
N ASP A 326 6.56 9.08 -13.65
CA ASP A 326 5.94 10.14 -14.44
C ASP A 326 4.50 10.43 -13.97
N GLY A 327 3.66 9.41 -13.81
CA GLY A 327 2.28 9.58 -13.38
C GLY A 327 2.16 10.08 -11.94
N THR A 328 2.97 9.55 -11.04
CA THR A 328 3.04 9.99 -9.64
C THR A 328 3.40 11.47 -9.54
N LEU A 329 4.46 11.89 -10.23
CA LEU A 329 4.93 13.29 -10.22
C LEU A 329 3.86 14.24 -10.77
N ARG A 330 3.19 13.88 -11.86
CA ARG A 330 2.10 14.69 -12.42
C ARG A 330 0.88 14.75 -11.50
N ALA A 331 0.49 13.63 -10.92
CA ALA A 331 -0.62 13.58 -9.99
C ALA A 331 -0.40 14.46 -8.76
N LEU A 332 0.82 14.52 -8.24
CA LEU A 332 1.19 15.37 -7.10
C LEU A 332 1.36 16.84 -7.50
N ALA A 333 1.96 17.13 -8.67
CA ALA A 333 2.12 18.50 -9.16
C ALA A 333 0.78 19.23 -9.29
N ARG A 334 -0.26 18.55 -9.82
CA ARG A 334 -1.62 19.12 -9.93
C ARG A 334 -2.27 19.41 -8.57
N ARG A 335 -1.77 18.81 -7.51
CA ARG A 335 -2.30 18.93 -6.15
C ARG A 335 -1.37 19.71 -5.21
N GLN A 336 -0.31 20.32 -5.73
CA GLN A 336 0.57 21.17 -4.94
C GLN A 336 -0.22 22.30 -4.28
N GLY A 337 0.09 22.63 -3.05
CA GLY A 337 -0.56 23.69 -2.29
C GLY A 337 -0.41 25.06 -2.93
N THR A 338 -1.47 25.84 -2.94
CA THR A 338 -1.51 27.17 -3.57
C THR A 338 -1.99 28.27 -2.65
N VAL A 339 -2.60 27.91 -1.53
CA VAL A 339 -3.15 28.85 -0.53
C VAL A 339 -2.63 28.52 0.87
N VAL A 340 -2.84 29.42 1.81
CA VAL A 340 -2.63 29.15 3.24
C VAL A 340 -3.97 28.70 3.82
N ASP A 341 -4.04 27.46 4.24
CA ASP A 341 -5.22 26.89 4.88
C ASP A 341 -4.77 25.98 6.03
N ASP A 342 -4.90 26.49 7.25
CA ASP A 342 -4.45 25.78 8.46
C ASP A 342 -5.23 24.50 8.71
N TRP A 343 -6.51 24.41 8.26
CA TRP A 343 -7.30 23.19 8.39
C TRP A 343 -6.67 22.00 7.68
N ARG A 344 -6.07 22.22 6.51
CA ARG A 344 -5.45 21.19 5.69
C ARG A 344 -3.92 21.16 5.81
N ASP A 345 -3.33 21.96 6.66
CA ASP A 345 -1.87 22.23 6.66
C ASP A 345 -1.37 22.68 5.26
N GLU A 346 -2.23 23.29 4.44
CA GLU A 346 -1.87 23.73 3.09
C GLU A 346 -1.11 25.06 3.14
N GLN A 347 -0.04 25.11 2.38
CA GLN A 347 0.76 26.31 2.16
C GLN A 347 1.26 26.35 0.71
N PRO A 348 1.41 27.55 0.11
CA PRO A 348 1.89 27.66 -1.28
C PRO A 348 3.24 26.96 -1.49
N GLY A 349 3.28 26.03 -2.44
CA GLY A 349 4.44 25.21 -2.78
C GLY A 349 4.53 23.88 -2.02
N ARG A 350 3.78 23.67 -0.96
CA ARG A 350 3.79 22.43 -0.18
C ARG A 350 3.20 21.27 -0.99
N MET A 351 3.86 20.12 -0.96
CA MET A 351 3.36 18.92 -1.64
C MET A 351 2.29 18.21 -0.82
N LEU A 352 1.34 17.59 -1.51
CA LEU A 352 0.25 16.82 -0.92
C LEU A 352 0.79 15.65 -0.10
N HIS A 353 0.24 15.46 1.11
CA HIS A 353 0.47 14.25 1.89
C HIS A 353 -0.50 13.13 1.48
N GLU A 354 -1.80 13.39 1.56
CA GLU A 354 -2.82 12.39 1.26
C GLU A 354 -4.07 13.01 0.62
N ALA A 355 -4.78 12.23 -0.20
CA ALA A 355 -6.05 12.61 -0.80
C ALA A 355 -7.05 11.45 -0.73
N HIS A 356 -7.98 11.58 0.20
CA HIS A 356 -9.06 10.63 0.44
C HIS A 356 -10.32 10.99 -0.34
N THR A 357 -11.10 9.97 -0.66
CA THR A 357 -12.37 10.09 -1.39
C THR A 357 -13.56 9.57 -0.59
N GLY A 358 -13.34 9.19 0.67
CA GLY A 358 -14.38 8.71 1.58
C GLY A 358 -15.34 9.81 2.05
N PRO A 359 -16.53 9.43 2.54
CA PRO A 359 -17.56 10.37 3.01
C PRO A 359 -17.07 11.38 4.05
N LEU A 360 -16.31 10.95 5.06
CA LEU A 360 -15.80 11.83 6.12
C LEU A 360 -14.90 12.93 5.57
N ALA A 361 -14.03 12.58 4.65
CA ALA A 361 -13.10 13.52 4.04
C ALA A 361 -13.84 14.51 3.11
N VAL A 362 -14.70 14.00 2.21
CA VAL A 362 -15.42 14.82 1.24
C VAL A 362 -16.41 15.76 1.93
N LEU A 363 -17.06 15.32 3.01
CA LEU A 363 -17.95 16.16 3.82
C LEU A 363 -17.20 17.11 4.76
N GLY A 364 -15.88 17.07 4.81
CA GLY A 364 -15.06 17.98 5.61
C GLY A 364 -15.10 17.72 7.12
N PHE A 365 -15.39 16.50 7.57
CA PHE A 365 -15.26 16.11 8.98
C PHE A 365 -13.80 15.99 9.42
N ASN A 366 -12.89 15.74 8.47
CA ASN A 366 -11.45 15.78 8.63
C ASN A 366 -10.82 16.46 7.40
N PRO A 367 -9.54 16.90 7.48
CA PRO A 367 -8.88 17.60 6.37
C PRO A 367 -8.45 16.70 5.21
N ARG A 368 -8.66 15.40 5.26
CA ARG A 368 -7.97 14.38 4.44
C ARG A 368 -8.41 14.29 2.98
N ALA A 369 -9.46 15.02 2.55
CA ALA A 369 -9.78 15.14 1.12
C ALA A 369 -8.59 15.70 0.31
N ARG A 370 -7.83 16.63 0.92
CA ARG A 370 -6.54 17.17 0.46
C ARG A 370 -5.77 17.64 1.67
N TYR A 371 -4.87 16.82 2.19
CA TYR A 371 -4.12 17.12 3.39
C TYR A 371 -2.62 17.20 3.08
N TYR A 372 -1.93 18.15 3.71
CA TYR A 372 -0.54 18.49 3.40
C TYR A 372 0.44 18.23 4.56
N GLY A 373 0.04 17.51 5.57
CA GLY A 373 0.80 17.25 6.79
C GLY A 373 1.99 16.29 6.61
N SER A 374 2.83 16.54 5.60
CA SER A 374 4.12 15.83 5.43
C SER A 374 5.16 16.80 4.87
N ALA A 375 6.28 16.95 5.59
CA ALA A 375 7.46 17.66 5.08
C ALA A 375 8.21 16.78 4.07
N THR A 376 8.29 15.47 4.36
CA THR A 376 8.97 14.46 3.53
C THR A 376 8.53 14.51 2.07
N THR A 377 7.23 14.63 1.79
CA THR A 377 6.73 14.68 0.41
C THR A 377 7.35 15.85 -0.37
N SER A 378 7.47 17.02 0.27
CA SER A 378 8.06 18.21 -0.37
C SER A 378 9.58 18.08 -0.58
N GLY A 379 10.28 17.45 0.37
CA GLY A 379 11.73 17.20 0.27
C GLY A 379 12.05 16.14 -0.78
N PHE A 380 11.20 15.11 -0.90
CA PHE A 380 11.46 13.97 -1.77
C PHE A 380 10.95 14.13 -3.22
N TYR A 381 9.95 14.98 -3.46
CA TYR A 381 9.41 15.21 -4.80
C TYR A 381 10.49 15.65 -5.82
N PRO A 382 11.38 16.64 -5.54
CA PRO A 382 12.45 17.02 -6.45
C PRO A 382 13.46 15.91 -6.73
N VAL A 383 13.68 14.99 -5.76
CA VAL A 383 14.56 13.82 -5.94
C VAL A 383 13.99 12.93 -7.04
N VAL A 384 12.70 12.59 -6.97
CA VAL A 384 12.04 11.70 -7.93
C VAL A 384 11.94 12.35 -9.32
N VAL A 385 11.81 13.68 -9.41
CA VAL A 385 11.90 14.43 -10.70
C VAL A 385 13.28 14.21 -11.33
N SER A 386 14.33 14.29 -10.55
CA SER A 386 15.70 14.09 -11.05
C SER A 386 15.97 12.63 -11.40
N GLU A 387 15.39 11.68 -10.65
CA GLU A 387 15.47 10.25 -10.99
C GLU A 387 14.75 9.92 -12.30
N LEU A 388 13.57 10.51 -12.54
CA LEU A 388 12.88 10.38 -13.83
C LEU A 388 13.77 10.88 -14.99
N TRP A 389 14.54 11.94 -14.75
CA TRP A 389 15.54 12.44 -15.69
C TRP A 389 16.69 11.44 -15.89
N HIS A 390 17.23 10.87 -14.84
CA HIS A 390 18.31 9.88 -14.93
C HIS A 390 17.86 8.61 -15.68
N TRP A 391 16.61 8.18 -15.50
CA TRP A 391 16.05 7.03 -16.21
C TRP A 391 15.72 7.29 -17.67
N THR A 392 15.36 8.53 -18.06
CA THR A 392 14.78 8.79 -19.39
C THR A 392 15.62 9.69 -20.28
N GLY A 393 16.40 10.61 -19.72
CA GLY A 393 17.08 11.67 -20.48
C GLY A 393 16.12 12.60 -21.22
N ASP A 394 14.81 12.47 -21.01
CA ASP A 394 13.76 13.18 -21.75
C ASP A 394 13.45 14.54 -21.13
N ARG A 395 14.00 15.61 -21.74
CA ARG A 395 13.82 16.99 -21.27
C ARG A 395 12.37 17.46 -21.32
N GLU A 396 11.63 17.06 -22.32
CA GLU A 396 10.24 17.51 -22.49
C GLU A 396 9.32 16.85 -21.46
N ARG A 397 9.63 15.62 -21.05
CA ARG A 397 8.91 14.91 -19.99
C ARG A 397 9.10 15.57 -18.62
N VAL A 398 10.32 15.99 -18.28
CA VAL A 398 10.63 16.54 -16.94
C VAL A 398 10.41 18.06 -16.85
N ARG A 399 10.45 18.80 -17.96
CA ARG A 399 10.29 20.26 -17.97
C ARG A 399 9.05 20.77 -17.21
N PRO A 400 7.84 20.19 -17.37
CA PRO A 400 6.65 20.63 -16.65
C PRO A 400 6.72 20.41 -15.13
N LEU A 401 7.63 19.53 -14.67
CA LEU A 401 7.78 19.13 -13.27
C LEU A 401 8.79 20.00 -12.51
N LEU A 402 9.61 20.80 -13.22
CA LEU A 402 10.64 21.66 -12.62
C LEU A 402 10.02 22.78 -11.76
N GLY A 403 8.97 23.43 -12.26
CA GLY A 403 8.27 24.47 -11.51
C GLY A 403 7.78 23.96 -10.14
N PRO A 404 6.97 22.89 -10.11
CA PRO A 404 6.56 22.26 -8.86
C PRO A 404 7.71 21.81 -7.94
N ALA A 405 8.81 21.29 -8.49
CA ALA A 405 9.98 20.88 -7.70
C ALA A 405 10.67 22.08 -7.04
N LEU A 406 10.85 23.18 -7.76
CA LEU A 406 11.42 24.41 -7.22
C LEU A 406 10.51 25.05 -6.16
N GLU A 407 9.19 25.07 -6.38
CA GLU A 407 8.25 25.59 -5.39
C GLU A 407 8.21 24.73 -4.11
N ALA A 408 8.38 23.41 -4.22
CA ALA A 408 8.51 22.53 -3.04
C ALA A 408 9.76 22.88 -2.21
N LEU A 409 10.91 23.10 -2.85
CA LEU A 409 12.13 23.57 -2.14
C LEU A 409 11.94 24.97 -1.56
N ARG A 410 11.31 25.91 -2.29
CA ARG A 410 11.03 27.26 -1.78
C ARG A 410 10.07 27.25 -0.59
N TRP A 411 9.10 26.32 -0.59
CA TRP A 411 8.23 26.11 0.58
C TRP A 411 9.06 25.71 1.80
N LEU A 412 9.94 24.73 1.67
CA LEU A 412 10.83 24.30 2.74
C LEU A 412 11.70 25.46 3.26
N GLU A 413 12.29 26.25 2.36
CA GLU A 413 13.10 27.42 2.73
C GLU A 413 12.29 28.51 3.46
N ARG A 414 11.04 28.73 3.04
CA ARG A 414 10.15 29.78 3.60
C ARG A 414 9.57 29.42 4.96
N TYR A 415 9.26 28.14 5.15
CA TYR A 415 8.56 27.66 6.34
C TYR A 415 9.42 26.77 7.25
N ALA A 416 10.69 26.60 6.90
CA ALA A 416 11.67 25.97 7.78
C ALA A 416 11.95 26.85 9.01
N GLY A 417 12.44 26.26 10.07
CA GLY A 417 12.82 26.97 11.27
C GLY A 417 13.97 27.97 11.05
N ASP A 418 14.03 29.01 11.88
CA ASP A 418 15.05 30.07 11.84
C ASP A 418 16.49 29.54 12.08
N ASN A 419 16.62 28.26 12.39
CA ASN A 419 17.88 27.60 12.71
C ASN A 419 18.68 27.09 11.49
N GLY A 420 18.13 27.22 10.27
CA GLY A 420 18.77 26.76 9.04
C GLY A 420 18.65 25.27 8.79
N PHE A 421 17.89 24.52 9.60
CA PHE A 421 17.45 23.17 9.37
C PHE A 421 15.94 23.14 9.08
N PHE A 422 15.51 22.12 8.35
CA PHE A 422 14.10 21.94 7.96
C PHE A 422 13.40 21.19 9.08
N ASP A 423 12.53 21.90 9.78
CA ASP A 423 11.65 21.34 10.82
C ASP A 423 10.20 21.29 10.34
N TYR A 424 9.37 20.60 11.09
CA TYR A 424 7.95 20.54 10.86
C TYR A 424 7.15 20.88 12.10
N ARG A 425 5.94 21.39 11.88
CA ARG A 425 4.90 21.57 12.89
C ARG A 425 3.53 21.49 12.25
N THR A 426 2.58 20.88 12.93
CA THR A 426 1.19 20.90 12.49
C THR A 426 0.55 22.25 12.77
N ARG A 427 -0.32 22.69 11.87
CA ARG A 427 -1.18 23.88 12.01
C ARG A 427 -2.65 23.45 12.09
N SER A 428 -2.99 22.28 11.57
CA SER A 428 -4.32 21.71 11.62
C SER A 428 -4.67 21.17 12.99
N SER A 429 -5.84 21.51 13.50
CA SER A 429 -6.37 20.96 14.74
C SER A 429 -6.77 19.47 14.66
N GLN A 430 -6.87 18.94 13.44
CA GLN A 430 -7.20 17.55 13.12
C GLN A 430 -6.08 16.87 12.32
N GLY A 431 -4.92 17.51 12.22
CA GLY A 431 -3.78 17.00 11.48
C GLY A 431 -2.89 16.06 12.30
N THR A 432 -1.94 15.41 11.64
CA THR A 432 -0.91 14.60 12.28
C THR A 432 0.09 15.48 13.03
N VAL A 433 0.42 15.10 14.25
CA VAL A 433 1.40 15.82 15.08
C VAL A 433 2.79 15.75 14.46
N HIS A 434 3.21 14.55 14.05
CA HIS A 434 4.48 14.33 13.36
C HIS A 434 4.27 14.33 11.85
N GLN A 435 5.13 15.04 11.11
CA GLN A 435 5.01 15.27 9.67
C GLN A 435 6.28 14.88 8.88
N ALA A 436 7.18 14.10 9.52
CA ALA A 436 8.33 13.45 8.92
C ALA A 436 8.00 12.01 8.47
N TRP A 437 9.02 11.21 8.20
CA TRP A 437 8.87 9.79 7.85
C TRP A 437 8.05 9.04 8.90
N LYS A 438 8.40 9.17 10.18
CA LYS A 438 7.68 8.56 11.30
C LYS A 438 6.61 9.53 11.78
N ASP A 439 5.38 9.33 11.35
CA ASP A 439 4.26 10.26 11.54
C ASP A 439 3.15 9.78 12.50
N SER A 440 3.25 8.55 13.02
CA SER A 440 2.26 8.05 13.98
C SER A 440 2.35 8.77 15.34
N PRO A 441 1.26 8.82 16.12
CA PRO A 441 1.29 9.42 17.44
C PRO A 441 2.38 8.80 18.33
N GLY A 442 3.20 9.66 18.96
CA GLY A 442 4.30 9.25 19.82
C GLY A 442 5.43 8.50 19.10
N ALA A 443 5.57 8.65 17.77
CA ALA A 443 6.62 8.01 17.00
C ALA A 443 8.03 8.51 17.34
N ILE A 444 8.15 9.78 17.70
CA ILE A 444 9.42 10.43 18.04
C ILE A 444 9.56 10.47 19.57
N VAL A 445 10.57 9.80 20.06
CA VAL A 445 10.91 9.73 21.49
C VAL A 445 12.36 10.09 21.73
N ASP A 446 12.68 10.56 22.93
CA ASP A 446 14.05 10.79 23.37
C ASP A 446 14.72 9.50 23.91
N GLU A 447 15.95 9.60 24.38
CA GLU A 447 16.73 8.48 24.91
C GLU A 447 16.13 7.87 26.18
N GLU A 448 15.30 8.59 26.92
CA GLU A 448 14.54 8.10 28.07
C GLU A 448 13.15 7.57 27.69
N GLY A 449 12.83 7.53 26.38
CA GLY A 449 11.55 7.02 25.85
C GLY A 449 10.38 7.99 25.99
N ARG A 450 10.62 9.27 26.28
CA ARG A 450 9.59 10.31 26.39
C ARG A 450 9.26 10.90 25.02
N PRO A 451 7.98 11.13 24.70
CA PRO A 451 7.60 11.78 23.44
C PRO A 451 8.25 13.18 23.31
N VAL A 452 8.71 13.50 22.10
CA VAL A 452 9.26 14.81 21.75
C VAL A 452 8.24 15.57 20.92
N GLU A 453 7.92 16.79 21.35
CA GLU A 453 6.94 17.65 20.68
C GLU A 453 7.57 18.48 19.54
N PRO A 454 6.86 18.67 18.40
CA PRO A 454 7.31 19.59 17.36
C PRO A 454 7.41 21.05 17.85
N PRO A 455 8.29 21.89 17.21
CA PRO A 455 8.99 21.61 15.95
C PRO A 455 10.21 20.70 16.13
N ILE A 456 10.35 19.77 15.20
CA ILE A 456 11.45 18.80 15.15
C ILE A 456 12.08 18.83 13.75
N ALA A 457 13.41 18.92 13.70
CA ALA A 457 14.19 18.75 12.48
C ALA A 457 14.78 17.34 12.45
N THR A 458 14.13 16.38 11.82
CA THR A 458 14.63 15.01 11.75
C THR A 458 15.77 14.88 10.75
N CYS A 459 16.67 13.90 10.97
CA CYS A 459 17.90 13.76 10.18
C CYS A 459 17.60 13.38 8.71
N GLU A 460 16.60 12.53 8.45
CA GLU A 460 16.23 12.14 7.09
C GLU A 460 15.64 13.29 6.27
N GLU A 461 14.90 14.22 6.89
CA GLU A 461 14.39 15.40 6.18
C GLU A 461 15.53 16.29 5.66
N GLN A 462 16.59 16.46 6.46
CA GLN A 462 17.78 17.17 6.01
C GLN A 462 18.44 16.45 4.83
N ALA A 463 18.51 15.13 4.91
CA ALA A 463 19.10 14.29 3.87
C ALA A 463 18.29 14.36 2.56
N PHE A 464 16.98 14.32 2.62
CA PHE A 464 16.12 14.47 1.43
C PHE A 464 16.28 15.84 0.78
N VAL A 465 16.33 16.92 1.56
CA VAL A 465 16.56 18.28 1.02
C VAL A 465 17.97 18.40 0.42
N TYR A 466 18.97 17.79 1.05
CA TYR A 466 20.33 17.76 0.51
C TYR A 466 20.38 17.12 -0.88
N VAL A 467 19.87 15.89 -1.01
CA VAL A 467 19.92 15.17 -2.28
C VAL A 467 18.99 15.81 -3.32
N ALA A 468 17.86 16.39 -2.91
CA ALA A 468 16.98 17.15 -3.79
C ALA A 468 17.70 18.35 -4.41
N ARG A 469 18.42 19.15 -3.61
CA ARG A 469 19.21 20.28 -4.09
C ARG A 469 20.33 19.82 -5.01
N LEU A 470 21.05 18.76 -4.64
CA LEU A 470 22.16 18.24 -5.41
C LEU A 470 21.73 17.75 -6.80
N HIS A 471 20.72 16.86 -6.84
CA HIS A 471 20.26 16.27 -8.11
C HIS A 471 19.48 17.29 -8.97
N LEU A 472 18.66 18.14 -8.34
CA LEU A 472 17.97 19.18 -9.10
C LEU A 472 18.95 20.22 -9.67
N SER A 473 20.06 20.51 -8.98
CA SER A 473 21.11 21.40 -9.52
C SER A 473 21.68 20.84 -10.81
N GLU A 474 21.93 19.54 -10.88
CA GLU A 474 22.38 18.87 -12.10
C GLU A 474 21.35 19.00 -13.22
N LEU A 475 20.09 18.63 -12.94
CA LEU A 475 19.00 18.71 -13.93
C LEU A 475 18.83 20.14 -14.47
N LEU A 476 18.85 21.16 -13.61
CA LEU A 476 18.78 22.57 -14.02
C LEU A 476 19.99 22.99 -14.87
N TRP A 477 21.18 22.50 -14.56
CA TRP A 477 22.36 22.72 -15.40
C TRP A 477 22.13 22.22 -16.83
N TRP A 478 21.56 21.00 -16.97
CA TRP A 478 21.20 20.43 -18.27
C TRP A 478 20.07 21.20 -18.98
N MET A 479 19.18 21.85 -18.22
CA MET A 479 18.10 22.70 -18.76
C MET A 479 18.56 24.09 -19.15
N GLY A 480 19.80 24.49 -18.83
CA GLY A 480 20.37 25.78 -19.11
C GLY A 480 20.20 26.83 -18.00
N GLU A 481 19.52 26.48 -16.89
CA GLU A 481 19.27 27.34 -15.73
C GLU A 481 20.49 27.36 -14.78
N LYS A 482 21.61 27.82 -15.31
CA LYS A 482 22.95 27.66 -14.68
C LYS A 482 23.11 28.38 -13.36
N ASP A 483 22.49 29.53 -13.18
CA ASP A 483 22.64 30.33 -11.94
C ASP A 483 21.88 29.67 -10.79
N GLU A 484 20.67 29.19 -11.05
CA GLU A 484 19.88 28.44 -10.08
C GLU A 484 20.55 27.08 -9.74
N ALA A 485 21.08 26.41 -10.75
CA ALA A 485 21.86 25.19 -10.58
C ALA A 485 23.04 25.40 -9.60
N LYS A 486 23.84 26.44 -9.80
CA LYS A 486 24.96 26.78 -8.90
C LYS A 486 24.47 27.10 -7.49
N ARG A 487 23.38 27.87 -7.37
CA ARG A 487 22.78 28.22 -6.07
C ARG A 487 22.43 26.96 -5.27
N LEU A 488 21.69 26.04 -5.88
CA LEU A 488 21.29 24.79 -5.23
C LEU A 488 22.47 23.90 -4.88
N PHE A 489 23.47 23.81 -5.76
CA PHE A 489 24.69 23.02 -5.51
C PHE A 489 25.44 23.54 -4.28
N HIS A 490 25.64 24.86 -4.16
CA HIS A 490 26.28 25.46 -2.99
C HIS A 490 25.47 25.24 -1.71
N GLN A 491 24.15 25.44 -1.78
CA GLN A 491 23.25 25.20 -0.65
C GLN A 491 23.26 23.73 -0.19
N ALA A 492 23.40 22.77 -1.11
CA ALA A 492 23.55 21.36 -0.76
C ALA A 492 24.86 21.13 0.03
N GLY A 493 25.99 21.64 -0.45
CA GLY A 493 27.29 21.52 0.24
C GLY A 493 27.29 22.15 1.63
N GLU A 494 26.68 23.33 1.79
CA GLU A 494 26.54 23.99 3.10
C GLU A 494 25.65 23.19 4.05
N LEU A 495 24.54 22.63 3.55
CA LEU A 495 23.66 21.79 4.35
C LEU A 495 24.38 20.53 4.83
N LYS A 496 25.10 19.85 3.93
CA LYS A 496 25.87 18.65 4.27
C LYS A 496 26.85 18.93 5.42
N LYS A 497 27.63 20.00 5.30
CA LYS A 497 28.60 20.37 6.35
C LYS A 497 27.91 20.61 7.69
N ARG A 498 26.88 21.47 7.71
CA ARG A 498 26.16 21.78 8.95
C ARG A 498 25.46 20.55 9.54
N PHE A 499 24.96 19.65 8.71
CA PHE A 499 24.32 18.41 9.14
C PHE A 499 25.29 17.53 9.90
N ASN A 500 26.47 17.23 9.32
CA ASN A 500 27.46 16.38 9.96
C ASN A 500 27.98 16.99 11.26
N ASP A 501 28.12 18.33 11.33
CA ASP A 501 28.53 19.04 12.56
C ASP A 501 27.45 18.98 13.66
N ALA A 502 26.16 19.06 13.32
CA ALA A 502 25.08 19.24 14.30
C ALA A 502 24.39 17.96 14.74
N PHE A 503 24.31 16.94 13.88
CA PHE A 503 23.58 15.70 14.17
C PHE A 503 24.48 14.56 14.62
N TRP A 504 25.80 14.66 14.41
CA TRP A 504 26.73 13.60 14.79
C TRP A 504 26.92 13.55 16.30
N MET A 505 26.77 12.36 16.89
CA MET A 505 27.00 12.06 18.31
C MET A 505 28.26 11.20 18.41
N GLU A 506 29.40 11.83 18.74
CA GLU A 506 30.72 11.17 18.73
C GLU A 506 30.80 10.00 19.73
N ASP A 507 30.17 10.13 20.88
CA ASP A 507 30.11 9.11 21.92
C ASP A 507 29.26 7.87 21.52
N GLU A 508 28.22 8.08 20.71
CA GLU A 508 27.38 7.00 20.15
C GLU A 508 27.96 6.42 18.82
N GLY A 509 28.84 7.16 18.16
CA GLY A 509 29.30 6.82 16.81
C GLY A 509 28.18 6.79 15.77
N PHE A 510 27.15 7.63 15.97
CA PHE A 510 25.92 7.61 15.20
C PHE A 510 25.28 8.99 15.09
N PHE A 511 24.33 9.15 14.18
CA PHE A 511 23.56 10.40 14.05
C PHE A 511 22.34 10.41 14.96
N ALA A 512 22.05 11.57 15.54
CA ALA A 512 20.83 11.83 16.28
C ALA A 512 19.60 11.65 15.39
N LEU A 513 18.48 11.20 15.97
CA LEU A 513 17.19 11.12 15.28
C LEU A 513 16.79 12.47 14.67
N GLY A 514 17.04 13.54 15.41
CA GLY A 514 16.69 14.89 15.00
C GLY A 514 17.21 15.93 15.99
N LEU A 515 16.84 17.19 15.74
CA LEU A 515 17.03 18.30 16.67
C LEU A 515 15.66 18.77 17.18
N ASP A 516 15.55 18.95 18.49
CA ASP A 516 14.35 19.50 19.14
C ASP A 516 14.17 21.01 18.89
N ALA A 517 13.10 21.58 19.44
CA ALA A 517 12.80 23.01 19.34
C ALA A 517 13.92 23.92 19.90
N GLN A 518 14.77 23.42 20.80
CA GLN A 518 15.93 24.11 21.37
C GLN A 518 17.24 23.76 20.66
N ARG A 519 17.18 23.02 19.52
CA ARG A 519 18.33 22.56 18.73
C ARG A 519 19.21 21.55 19.45
N ARG A 520 18.72 20.88 20.47
CA ARG A 520 19.42 19.80 21.13
C ARG A 520 19.23 18.50 20.35
N PRO A 521 20.25 17.66 20.21
CA PRO A 521 20.10 16.35 19.61
C PRO A 521 19.09 15.49 20.36
N ILE A 522 18.16 14.88 19.63
CA ILE A 522 17.30 13.80 20.11
C ILE A 522 18.11 12.52 19.98
N ARG A 523 18.62 12.03 21.11
CA ARG A 523 19.68 11.01 21.15
C ARG A 523 19.19 9.57 20.98
N SER A 524 17.92 9.36 20.66
CA SER A 524 17.39 8.03 20.37
C SER A 524 18.10 7.40 19.19
N ILE A 525 18.54 6.15 19.37
CA ILE A 525 19.13 5.34 18.30
C ILE A 525 17.99 4.72 17.47
N THR A 526 17.93 5.08 16.20
CA THR A 526 16.81 4.76 15.30
C THR A 526 17.27 4.41 13.88
N SER A 527 16.35 3.95 13.04
CA SER A 527 16.63 3.64 11.62
C SER A 527 16.83 4.88 10.73
N ASN A 528 16.38 6.08 11.16
CA ASN A 528 16.40 7.31 10.34
C ASN A 528 17.77 7.61 9.69
N PRO A 529 18.94 7.44 10.36
CA PRO A 529 20.24 7.65 9.73
C PRO A 529 20.56 6.75 8.54
N GLY A 530 19.86 5.61 8.38
CA GLY A 530 19.94 4.78 7.19
C GLY A 530 19.50 5.51 5.92
N HIS A 531 18.51 6.40 6.02
CA HIS A 531 18.11 7.29 4.91
C HIS A 531 19.19 8.32 4.59
N CYS A 532 19.96 8.77 5.60
CA CYS A 532 21.06 9.69 5.41
C CYS A 532 22.20 9.05 4.59
N LEU A 533 22.47 7.74 4.79
CA LEU A 533 23.37 6.97 3.94
C LEU A 533 22.83 6.89 2.51
N ALA A 534 21.55 6.54 2.33
CA ALA A 534 20.93 6.44 1.02
C ALA A 534 21.00 7.75 0.23
N ALA A 535 20.78 8.89 0.89
CA ALA A 535 20.84 10.23 0.29
C ALA A 535 22.28 10.74 0.06
N GLY A 536 23.30 10.20 0.73
CA GLY A 536 24.71 10.58 0.56
C GLY A 536 25.11 11.85 1.33
N ILE A 537 24.35 12.27 2.35
CA ILE A 537 24.65 13.45 3.17
C ILE A 537 25.75 13.18 4.21
N VAL A 538 25.97 11.91 4.56
CA VAL A 538 26.97 11.48 5.56
C VAL A 538 28.38 11.69 5.00
N ASP A 539 29.29 12.26 5.82
CA ASP A 539 30.68 12.41 5.45
C ASP A 539 31.41 11.05 5.42
N ALA A 540 32.36 10.89 4.51
CA ALA A 540 32.95 9.59 4.16
C ALA A 540 33.55 8.86 5.38
N GLU A 541 34.17 9.60 6.30
CA GLU A 541 34.77 9.07 7.53
C GLU A 541 33.75 8.54 8.55
N LEU A 542 32.48 8.94 8.45
CA LEU A 542 31.40 8.56 9.37
C LEU A 542 30.56 7.39 8.85
N VAL A 543 30.71 7.07 7.57
CA VAL A 543 29.85 6.07 6.88
C VAL A 543 29.94 4.70 7.53
N GLU A 544 31.14 4.17 7.75
CA GLU A 544 31.31 2.81 8.29
C GLU A 544 30.78 2.70 9.71
N ARG A 545 31.01 3.71 10.56
CA ARG A 545 30.49 3.76 11.93
C ARG A 545 28.95 3.81 11.93
N THR A 546 28.38 4.65 11.08
CA THR A 546 26.91 4.76 10.91
C THR A 546 26.30 3.46 10.44
N ALA A 547 26.88 2.82 9.42
CA ALA A 547 26.40 1.56 8.90
C ALA A 547 26.55 0.42 9.91
N ALA A 548 27.69 0.33 10.60
CA ALA A 548 27.93 -0.69 11.63
C ALA A 548 26.89 -0.61 12.76
N ARG A 549 26.58 0.60 13.22
CA ARG A 549 25.60 0.83 14.31
C ARG A 549 24.19 0.34 13.96
N LEU A 550 23.78 0.39 12.71
CA LEU A 550 22.48 -0.16 12.25
C LEU A 550 22.42 -1.70 12.33
N PHE A 551 23.57 -2.38 12.39
CA PHE A 551 23.66 -3.83 12.46
C PHE A 551 24.03 -4.37 13.85
N GLU A 552 24.10 -3.52 14.87
CA GLU A 552 24.23 -3.98 16.26
C GLU A 552 22.94 -4.66 16.75
N ASP A 553 23.04 -5.55 17.71
CA ASP A 553 21.97 -6.44 18.18
C ASP A 553 20.68 -5.72 18.61
N ASP A 554 20.81 -4.50 19.12
CA ASP A 554 19.66 -3.68 19.51
C ASP A 554 18.94 -3.04 18.34
N MET A 555 19.60 -2.86 17.19
CA MET A 555 19.03 -2.31 15.96
C MET A 555 18.73 -3.38 14.91
N TRP A 556 19.57 -4.41 14.80
CA TRP A 556 19.40 -5.49 13.84
C TRP A 556 18.59 -6.64 14.43
N SER A 557 17.40 -6.88 13.88
CA SER A 557 16.51 -7.95 14.38
C SER A 557 16.86 -9.35 13.87
N GLY A 558 17.73 -9.46 12.85
CA GLY A 558 17.93 -10.69 12.06
C GLY A 558 16.96 -10.83 10.89
N TRP A 559 15.92 -9.98 10.83
CA TRP A 559 14.98 -9.85 9.72
C TRP A 559 15.10 -8.50 8.99
N GLY A 560 15.75 -7.53 9.60
CA GLY A 560 15.98 -6.18 9.12
C GLY A 560 16.29 -5.20 10.24
N VAL A 561 16.54 -3.95 9.88
CA VAL A 561 16.79 -2.86 10.83
C VAL A 561 15.49 -2.45 11.52
N ARG A 562 15.52 -2.37 12.85
CA ARG A 562 14.40 -1.88 13.67
C ARG A 562 14.28 -0.36 13.58
N THR A 563 13.04 0.13 13.66
CA THR A 563 12.77 1.57 13.68
C THR A 563 13.27 2.28 14.94
N LEU A 564 13.45 1.57 16.04
CA LEU A 564 13.99 2.06 17.32
C LEU A 564 14.82 0.97 17.97
N SER A 565 15.94 1.35 18.59
CA SER A 565 16.80 0.47 19.40
C SER A 565 16.00 -0.24 20.48
N SER A 566 16.24 -1.54 20.65
CA SER A 566 15.61 -2.33 21.73
C SER A 566 16.09 -1.94 23.12
N HIS A 567 17.13 -1.11 23.24
CA HIS A 567 17.59 -0.54 24.51
C HIS A 567 16.81 0.72 24.93
N ASN A 568 16.03 1.33 24.01
CA ASN A 568 15.22 2.49 24.36
C ASN A 568 14.01 2.06 25.22
N PRO A 569 13.69 2.76 26.33
CA PRO A 569 12.56 2.41 27.19
C PRO A 569 11.18 2.38 26.49
N ALA A 570 11.01 3.11 25.37
CA ALA A 570 9.79 3.12 24.58
C ALA A 570 9.75 2.01 23.51
N PHE A 571 10.76 1.15 23.44
CA PHE A 571 10.81 0.05 22.47
C PHE A 571 9.62 -0.88 22.65
N ASN A 572 8.95 -1.17 21.53
CA ASN A 572 7.93 -2.20 21.45
C ASN A 572 7.98 -2.81 20.05
N PRO A 573 8.32 -4.11 19.92
CA PRO A 573 8.47 -4.76 18.62
C PRO A 573 7.17 -4.78 17.79
N TYR A 574 6.02 -4.54 18.41
CA TYR A 574 4.72 -4.38 17.74
C TYR A 574 4.29 -2.91 17.56
N SER A 575 5.12 -1.94 17.95
CA SER A 575 4.78 -0.55 17.69
C SER A 575 5.05 -0.18 16.24
N TYR A 576 4.14 0.57 15.62
CA TYR A 576 4.23 0.98 14.22
C TYR A 576 5.57 1.64 13.85
N HIS A 577 6.08 2.58 14.69
CA HIS A 577 7.35 3.27 14.45
C HIS A 577 8.38 3.18 15.60
N ARG A 578 8.15 2.34 16.63
CA ARG A 578 9.03 2.24 17.80
C ARG A 578 9.53 0.83 18.07
N GLY A 579 10.05 0.17 17.04
CA GLY A 579 10.70 -1.13 17.17
C GLY A 579 10.39 -2.16 16.08
N SER A 580 9.40 -1.92 15.22
CA SER A 580 9.05 -2.73 14.05
C SER A 580 10.13 -2.67 12.96
N VAL A 581 10.01 -3.56 11.96
CA VAL A 581 10.86 -3.60 10.75
C VAL A 581 10.01 -3.25 9.53
N TRP A 582 10.51 -2.30 8.73
CA TRP A 582 9.86 -1.81 7.52
C TRP A 582 10.63 -2.23 6.28
N PRO A 583 10.04 -2.98 5.36
CA PRO A 583 10.70 -3.34 4.10
C PRO A 583 11.15 -2.12 3.28
N VAL A 584 10.35 -1.05 3.24
CA VAL A 584 10.66 0.18 2.51
C VAL A 584 11.95 0.84 2.97
N GLU A 585 12.21 0.90 4.27
CA GLU A 585 13.47 1.43 4.82
C GLU A 585 14.65 0.57 4.40
N ASN A 586 14.55 -0.76 4.61
CA ASN A 586 15.63 -1.70 4.29
C ASN A 586 15.95 -1.70 2.78
N GLY A 587 14.93 -1.52 1.91
CA GLY A 587 15.12 -1.31 0.48
C GLY A 587 15.88 0.00 0.16
N SER A 588 15.53 1.10 0.82
CA SER A 588 16.23 2.38 0.67
C SER A 588 17.68 2.30 1.16
N PHE A 589 17.91 1.66 2.32
CA PHE A 589 19.25 1.50 2.90
C PHE A 589 20.19 0.71 1.99
N ALA A 590 19.65 -0.27 1.25
CA ALA A 590 20.41 -1.04 0.27
C ALA A 590 21.10 -0.15 -0.79
N LEU A 591 20.43 0.92 -1.24
CA LEU A 591 21.04 1.90 -2.16
C LEU A 591 22.15 2.70 -1.47
N GLY A 592 22.00 2.98 -0.17
CA GLY A 592 23.07 3.59 0.64
C GLY A 592 24.29 2.67 0.77
N PHE A 593 24.07 1.40 1.06
CA PHE A 593 25.14 0.41 1.15
C PHE A 593 25.85 0.24 -0.19
N LEU A 594 25.13 0.15 -1.31
CA LEU A 594 25.70 0.14 -2.64
C LEU A 594 26.55 1.39 -2.91
N ARG A 595 26.01 2.59 -2.63
CA ARG A 595 26.69 3.88 -2.85
C ARG A 595 28.08 3.94 -2.23
N TYR A 596 28.25 3.35 -1.06
CA TYR A 596 29.51 3.39 -0.30
C TYR A 596 30.32 2.08 -0.38
N GLY A 597 29.92 1.12 -1.23
CA GLY A 597 30.62 -0.15 -1.40
C GLY A 597 30.53 -1.11 -0.20
N LEU A 598 29.48 -0.95 0.63
CA LEU A 598 29.24 -1.79 1.81
C LEU A 598 28.49 -3.09 1.43
N HIS A 599 29.12 -3.91 0.57
CA HIS A 599 28.48 -5.07 -0.07
C HIS A 599 28.04 -6.12 0.94
N ASP A 600 28.82 -6.39 1.99
CA ASP A 600 28.45 -7.34 3.06
C ASP A 600 27.16 -6.93 3.79
N ARG A 601 26.96 -5.62 4.01
CA ARG A 601 25.73 -5.07 4.62
C ARG A 601 24.55 -5.19 3.67
N LEU A 602 24.78 -4.90 2.39
CA LEU A 602 23.78 -5.07 1.34
C LEU A 602 23.33 -6.53 1.22
N GLU A 603 24.27 -7.47 1.19
CA GLU A 603 24.00 -8.90 1.15
C GLU A 603 23.20 -9.36 2.36
N THR A 604 23.60 -8.95 3.57
CA THR A 604 22.94 -9.31 4.84
C THR A 604 21.49 -8.80 4.87
N ALA A 605 21.29 -7.53 4.51
CA ALA A 605 19.95 -6.92 4.48
C ALA A 605 19.06 -7.57 3.43
N GLY A 606 19.58 -7.79 2.21
CA GLY A 606 18.85 -8.44 1.13
C GLY A 606 18.43 -9.86 1.49
N ARG A 607 19.37 -10.66 2.03
CA ARG A 607 19.10 -12.03 2.47
C ARG A 607 17.98 -12.08 3.51
N ALA A 608 18.05 -11.23 4.53
CA ALA A 608 17.04 -11.20 5.60
C ALA A 608 15.65 -10.88 5.07
N MET A 609 15.53 -9.89 4.15
CA MET A 609 14.26 -9.53 3.53
C MET A 609 13.67 -10.66 2.68
N PHE A 610 14.49 -11.37 1.88
CA PHE A 610 13.99 -12.50 1.08
C PHE A 610 13.69 -13.73 1.93
N GLU A 611 14.45 -13.99 2.99
CA GLU A 611 14.10 -15.03 3.97
C GLU A 611 12.79 -14.71 4.69
N ALA A 612 12.52 -13.45 5.03
CA ALA A 612 11.21 -13.02 5.55
C ALA A 612 10.10 -13.21 4.50
N ALA A 613 10.31 -12.76 3.25
CA ALA A 613 9.34 -12.91 2.17
C ALA A 613 8.94 -14.37 1.94
N ARG A 614 9.87 -15.33 2.09
CA ARG A 614 9.62 -16.77 1.97
C ARG A 614 8.52 -17.26 2.93
N LEU A 615 8.36 -16.61 4.08
CA LEU A 615 7.42 -17.02 5.13
C LEU A 615 6.02 -16.42 4.91
N PHE A 616 5.91 -15.30 4.21
CA PHE A 616 4.63 -14.67 3.91
C PHE A 616 3.96 -15.27 2.68
N ASP A 617 2.63 -15.22 2.64
CA ASP A 617 1.84 -15.73 1.52
C ASP A 617 2.24 -15.06 0.20
N HIS A 618 2.41 -15.87 -0.83
CA HIS A 618 2.79 -15.43 -2.18
C HIS A 618 4.14 -14.67 -2.24
N TYR A 619 5.03 -14.84 -1.26
CA TYR A 619 6.28 -14.09 -1.12
C TYR A 619 6.08 -12.58 -0.97
N ARG A 620 4.91 -12.15 -0.49
CA ARG A 620 4.53 -10.74 -0.35
C ARG A 620 4.96 -10.21 1.01
N LEU A 621 5.93 -9.31 1.06
CA LEU A 621 6.24 -8.56 2.26
C LEU A 621 5.08 -7.62 2.62
N PRO A 622 4.58 -7.65 3.87
CA PRO A 622 3.59 -6.69 4.34
C PRO A 622 4.21 -5.30 4.49
N GLU A 623 3.40 -4.31 4.76
CA GLU A 623 3.86 -2.94 5.04
C GLU A 623 4.94 -2.90 6.12
N VAL A 624 4.70 -3.60 7.21
CA VAL A 624 5.53 -3.64 8.42
C VAL A 624 5.33 -4.97 9.14
N PHE A 625 6.35 -5.44 9.84
CA PHE A 625 6.28 -6.62 10.70
C PHE A 625 7.08 -6.40 12.00
N SER A 626 6.90 -7.31 12.96
CA SER A 626 7.47 -7.14 14.29
C SER A 626 9.00 -7.10 14.28
N GLY A 627 9.57 -6.32 15.21
CA GLY A 627 11.02 -6.20 15.38
C GLY A 627 11.61 -7.14 16.46
N HIS A 628 11.00 -8.28 16.76
CA HIS A 628 11.61 -9.29 17.62
C HIS A 628 12.95 -9.75 17.06
N ALA A 629 13.86 -10.08 17.95
CA ALA A 629 15.10 -10.74 17.55
C ALA A 629 14.80 -12.10 16.93
N ARG A 630 15.48 -12.45 15.85
CA ARG A 630 15.41 -13.76 15.21
C ARG A 630 16.19 -14.77 16.04
N ASP A 631 15.51 -15.49 16.89
CA ASP A 631 16.08 -16.49 17.81
C ASP A 631 15.17 -17.72 17.94
N ALA A 632 15.49 -18.60 18.87
CA ALA A 632 14.69 -19.82 19.11
C ALA A 632 13.29 -19.52 19.67
N ALA A 633 13.10 -18.38 20.34
CA ALA A 633 11.81 -17.96 20.87
C ALA A 633 10.94 -17.27 19.79
N HIS A 634 11.58 -16.62 18.82
CA HIS A 634 10.92 -15.90 17.72
C HIS A 634 11.52 -16.31 16.36
N PRO A 635 11.29 -17.56 15.90
CA PRO A 635 11.94 -18.12 14.71
C PRO A 635 11.36 -17.58 13.39
N PHE A 636 10.33 -16.73 13.45
CA PHE A 636 9.71 -16.07 12.29
C PHE A 636 9.22 -14.66 12.67
N PRO A 637 9.11 -13.73 11.69
CA PRO A 637 8.58 -12.40 11.95
C PRO A 637 7.07 -12.47 12.22
N ALA A 638 6.59 -11.80 13.25
CA ALA A 638 5.16 -11.69 13.50
C ALA A 638 4.55 -10.60 12.62
N ILE A 639 3.33 -10.85 12.15
CA ILE A 639 2.57 -9.88 11.36
C ILE A 639 2.14 -8.73 12.27
N TYR A 640 2.31 -7.48 11.81
CA TYR A 640 1.67 -6.34 12.44
C TYR A 640 0.17 -6.37 12.11
N PRO A 641 -0.75 -6.37 13.12
CA PRO A 641 -2.17 -6.68 12.89
C PRO A 641 -2.89 -5.76 11.90
N GLN A 642 -2.45 -4.52 11.77
CA GLN A 642 -3.03 -3.52 10.87
C GLN A 642 -2.15 -3.21 9.65
N ALA A 643 -1.12 -4.01 9.38
CA ALA A 643 -0.26 -3.83 8.23
C ALA A 643 -1.05 -3.97 6.92
N ASN A 644 -0.85 -3.05 6.00
CA ASN A 644 -1.37 -3.19 4.66
C ASN A 644 -0.65 -4.30 3.90
N SER A 645 -1.40 -5.05 3.09
CA SER A 645 -0.87 -6.11 2.23
C SER A 645 -1.86 -6.38 1.08
N PRO A 646 -1.55 -5.97 -0.16
CA PRO A 646 -0.30 -5.33 -0.61
C PRO A 646 -0.10 -3.90 -0.11
N GLN A 647 1.18 -3.53 -0.03
CA GLN A 647 1.63 -2.16 0.19
C GLN A 647 2.62 -1.78 -0.91
N ALA A 648 2.41 -0.63 -1.55
CA ALA A 648 3.17 -0.21 -2.73
C ALA A 648 4.67 -0.11 -2.46
N TRP A 649 5.06 0.55 -1.37
CA TRP A 649 6.47 0.71 -1.03
C TRP A 649 7.14 -0.55 -0.45
N SER A 650 6.39 -1.54 0.04
CA SER A 650 6.97 -2.85 0.37
C SER A 650 7.20 -3.70 -0.88
N ALA A 651 6.29 -3.60 -1.85
CA ALA A 651 6.50 -4.22 -3.15
C ALA A 651 7.70 -3.59 -3.88
N SER A 652 7.81 -2.26 -3.90
CA SER A 652 8.94 -1.59 -4.54
C SER A 652 10.27 -1.84 -3.83
N ALA A 653 10.29 -2.02 -2.51
CA ALA A 653 11.50 -2.34 -1.75
C ALA A 653 12.16 -3.63 -2.23
N VAL A 654 11.38 -4.65 -2.61
CA VAL A 654 11.88 -5.91 -3.21
C VAL A 654 12.65 -5.62 -4.52
N ILE A 655 12.10 -4.73 -5.34
CA ILE A 655 12.70 -4.35 -6.63
C ILE A 655 13.97 -3.53 -6.39
N CYS A 656 13.93 -2.63 -5.42
CA CYS A 656 15.06 -1.79 -5.02
C CYS A 656 16.25 -2.60 -4.48
N LEU A 657 15.97 -3.62 -3.65
CA LEU A 657 17.00 -4.55 -3.16
C LEU A 657 17.70 -5.26 -4.32
N VAL A 658 16.95 -5.73 -5.30
CA VAL A 658 17.51 -6.38 -6.49
C VAL A 658 18.30 -5.38 -7.35
N GLN A 659 17.81 -4.16 -7.52
CA GLN A 659 18.52 -3.09 -8.21
C GLN A 659 19.88 -2.82 -7.55
N ALA A 660 19.93 -2.78 -6.22
CA ALA A 660 21.15 -2.58 -5.46
C ALA A 660 22.14 -3.76 -5.62
N LEU A 661 21.65 -5.01 -5.55
CA LEU A 661 22.49 -6.21 -5.76
C LEU A 661 23.07 -6.28 -7.18
N LEU A 662 22.32 -5.78 -8.17
CA LEU A 662 22.76 -5.70 -9.56
C LEU A 662 23.67 -4.48 -9.82
N GLY A 663 23.79 -3.55 -8.88
CA GLY A 663 24.55 -2.33 -9.05
C GLY A 663 24.07 -1.49 -10.24
N ILE A 664 22.77 -1.53 -10.57
CA ILE A 664 22.23 -0.83 -11.74
C ILE A 664 21.91 0.61 -11.38
N TYR A 665 22.57 1.53 -12.09
CA TYR A 665 22.26 2.95 -12.03
C TYR A 665 22.19 3.56 -13.45
N PRO A 666 21.02 3.98 -13.90
CA PRO A 666 20.85 4.59 -15.21
C PRO A 666 21.29 6.05 -15.19
N TYR A 667 21.93 6.46 -16.27
CA TYR A 667 22.31 7.84 -16.51
C TYR A 667 22.04 8.21 -17.98
N ALA A 668 20.74 8.13 -18.34
CA ALA A 668 20.27 8.34 -19.70
C ALA A 668 20.71 9.68 -20.33
N PRO A 669 20.83 10.80 -19.58
CA PRO A 669 21.34 12.06 -20.12
C PRO A 669 22.70 11.93 -20.80
N TRP A 670 23.55 11.02 -20.35
CA TRP A 670 24.85 10.72 -20.94
C TRP A 670 24.84 9.43 -21.78
N LYS A 671 23.66 8.83 -21.98
CA LYS A 671 23.50 7.54 -22.66
C LYS A 671 24.35 6.44 -21.99
N MET A 672 24.36 6.46 -20.66
CA MET A 672 25.12 5.52 -19.82
C MET A 672 24.18 4.70 -18.96
N LEU A 673 24.55 3.45 -18.78
CA LEU A 673 24.00 2.55 -17.77
C LEU A 673 25.20 2.01 -16.98
N LEU A 674 25.29 2.33 -15.71
CA LEU A 674 26.27 1.74 -14.80
C LEU A 674 25.72 0.40 -14.33
N VAL A 675 26.55 -0.63 -14.38
CA VAL A 675 26.20 -1.99 -13.94
C VAL A 675 27.41 -2.56 -13.21
N ASP A 676 27.25 -2.80 -11.91
CA ASP A 676 28.29 -3.34 -11.04
C ASP A 676 27.70 -4.41 -10.11
N PRO A 677 27.40 -5.63 -10.62
CA PRO A 677 26.69 -6.65 -9.89
C PRO A 677 27.54 -7.26 -8.78
N HIS A 678 26.98 -7.30 -7.58
CA HIS A 678 27.50 -8.00 -6.42
C HIS A 678 26.48 -9.06 -5.98
N LEU A 679 26.41 -10.16 -6.76
CA LEU A 679 25.47 -11.23 -6.49
C LEU A 679 26.02 -12.17 -5.42
N PRO A 680 25.28 -12.41 -4.33
CA PRO A 680 25.68 -13.30 -3.27
C PRO A 680 25.49 -14.79 -3.64
N GLU A 681 26.10 -15.69 -2.88
CA GLU A 681 26.01 -17.14 -3.09
C GLU A 681 24.56 -17.67 -3.11
N TRP A 682 23.66 -17.04 -2.36
CA TRP A 682 22.25 -17.41 -2.34
C TRP A 682 21.44 -16.90 -3.55
N LEU A 683 22.03 -16.04 -4.39
CA LEU A 683 21.48 -15.56 -5.68
C LEU A 683 22.60 -15.52 -6.72
N PRO A 684 23.16 -16.66 -7.14
CA PRO A 684 24.37 -16.72 -7.96
C PRO A 684 24.19 -16.22 -9.39
N GLU A 685 22.95 -16.22 -9.88
CA GLU A 685 22.62 -15.76 -11.23
C GLU A 685 21.24 -15.10 -11.24
N LEU A 686 21.14 -13.99 -11.96
CA LEU A 686 19.87 -13.30 -12.21
C LEU A 686 19.87 -12.71 -13.63
N THR A 687 18.88 -13.10 -14.43
CA THR A 687 18.66 -12.52 -15.75
C THR A 687 17.59 -11.43 -15.68
N VAL A 688 17.90 -10.25 -16.19
CA VAL A 688 16.95 -9.13 -16.36
C VAL A 688 16.75 -8.87 -17.84
N ARG A 689 15.50 -8.84 -18.30
CA ARG A 689 15.12 -8.56 -19.69
C ARG A 689 14.14 -7.41 -19.76
N GLY A 690 14.20 -6.65 -20.87
CA GLY A 690 13.28 -5.53 -21.09
C GLY A 690 13.57 -4.30 -20.22
N LEU A 691 14.79 -4.16 -19.71
CA LEU A 691 15.20 -2.93 -19.03
C LEU A 691 15.17 -1.75 -20.01
N ARG A 692 14.48 -0.69 -19.61
CA ARG A 692 14.30 0.54 -20.42
C ARG A 692 15.01 1.71 -19.74
N VAL A 693 15.93 2.32 -20.48
CA VAL A 693 16.72 3.47 -20.04
C VAL A 693 16.74 4.53 -21.15
#